data_d2c3151918b0987c2af5a7aa7a4c54b8
#
_entry.id   d2c3151918b0987c2af5a7aa7a4c54b8
#
_cell.length_a   1.000
_cell.length_b   1.000
_cell.length_c   1.000
_cell.angle_alpha   90.00
_cell.angle_beta   90.00
_cell.angle_gamma   90.00
#
_symmetry.space_group_name_H-M   'P 1'
#
loop_
_entity.id
_entity.type
_entity.pdbx_description
1 polymer ?
#
loop_
_entity_poly.entity_id
_entity_poly.type
_entity_poly.pdbx_seq_one_letter_code
_entity_poly.pdbx_strand_id
1 'polypeptide(L)'
;MEKKKSDLTNLSHDKKAQAGSSPELSSVFEEMKNGIDIQPLEDIMPEKFIEFEDHCGNDDNEVFDTKRSKKRIKKIKLLRIAVVALLVCAVALGSYLALFRLDKLSHTAEAIYQKNSAVNVMLENGKTIELGPVKQVKLSDDGKTVVYSQDTSSKTGKYDIRVIDLTRRSSVQNKGSVIVSGTDENWSCTNDGAYVFYVNSANGSTKCYAYDTKTKKTLLISSGVEEIYTPPVGDIVYYTRSISGKEELYRTAIGGEPEFISEISAVRAFKNEEKSEIFFTVKDASVQNDIAYSLYKITAGNTAEKISDGVSEVYLDDYEIGGNLYYFVKNTAKLNWKDFVTDPYDEYDALLQKPDKGDYLVTKGFIFKTTKVDETAYNNALGTYQKKLVRDDIREALNKLDLGLAVSAEYKVRVYDGSASREIANGVKLENLLAFAKTGAPRVIFNKTEIDASKRTDMDKLYSIAAKDGTENAIDYVINSLGKKYETTSGCKYARYDGSKVLEYDFAPGYDVSKATFLFASRDAVFAAVKAEDTSFDLLFSTISDKAITESAKVASDITSFEAYGENVFYMAKSENGNDLYICGKDGKSKAICKNCAQYFIVDDGNVVSFGYSENAQSGTGGNVALYSGGESKTIDKDVDLRFFVTDKNNFSYIKNYQNAAATDSEATVGGEMKIYSDGKIKDIDSGVTYIYAITSDKQ
;
A
#
# COMPACT_ATOMS: atom_id res chain seq x y z
N MET A 1 0.24 29.05 -31.58
CA MET A 1 1.42 29.92 -31.45
C MET A 1 2.46 29.08 -30.72
N GLU A 2 3.21 28.60 -31.49
CA GLU A 2 4.61 28.66 -31.94
C GLU A 2 5.58 27.80 -31.11
N LYS A 3 6.06 26.83 -31.86
CA LYS A 3 7.23 25.94 -31.69
C LYS A 3 8.50 26.69 -31.29
N LYS A 4 9.35 26.10 -30.51
CA LYS A 4 10.79 26.13 -30.73
C LYS A 4 11.41 24.75 -30.52
N LYS A 5 11.85 24.16 -31.64
CA LYS A 5 12.89 23.14 -31.74
C LYS A 5 14.25 23.84 -31.58
N SER A 6 15.19 23.19 -30.94
CA SER A 6 16.60 23.42 -31.24
C SER A 6 17.35 22.09 -31.20
N ASP A 7 17.87 21.77 -32.36
CA ASP A 7 18.86 20.74 -32.65
C ASP A 7 20.17 21.02 -31.92
N LEU A 8 20.84 19.97 -31.53
CA LEU A 8 22.33 19.96 -31.45
C LEU A 8 22.83 18.57 -31.85
N THR A 9 23.43 18.60 -33.01
CA THR A 9 24.17 17.50 -33.66
C THR A 9 25.59 17.37 -33.13
N ASN A 10 26.07 16.12 -33.08
CA ASN A 10 27.39 15.59 -33.34
C ASN A 10 28.64 16.26 -32.75
N LEU A 11 29.34 15.49 -31.96
CA LEU A 11 30.80 15.42 -32.08
C LEU A 11 31.30 14.02 -31.65
N SER A 12 31.69 13.25 -32.65
CA SER A 12 32.52 12.05 -32.55
C SER A 12 33.96 12.44 -32.17
N HIS A 13 34.56 11.75 -31.22
CA HIS A 13 35.99 11.56 -31.21
C HIS A 13 36.37 10.20 -30.60
N ASP A 14 36.90 9.36 -31.48
CA ASP A 14 37.68 8.18 -31.15
C ASP A 14 38.82 8.50 -30.18
N LYS A 15 38.97 7.69 -29.13
CA LYS A 15 40.26 7.33 -28.58
C LYS A 15 40.23 5.89 -28.06
N LYS A 16 40.91 5.02 -28.78
CA LYS A 16 41.46 3.75 -28.30
C LYS A 16 42.24 4.00 -27.02
N ALA A 17 41.96 3.26 -25.96
CA ALA A 17 42.87 3.06 -24.85
C ALA A 17 42.88 1.58 -24.48
N GLN A 18 44.08 1.11 -24.46
CA GLN A 18 44.63 -0.22 -24.28
C GLN A 18 44.12 -0.93 -23.01
N ALA A 19 43.96 -2.23 -23.14
CA ALA A 19 43.84 -3.18 -22.06
C ALA A 19 45.02 -3.07 -21.08
N GLY A 20 44.77 -2.68 -19.86
CA GLY A 20 45.66 -2.77 -18.72
C GLY A 20 45.11 -3.82 -17.76
N SER A 21 45.80 -4.96 -17.70
CA SER A 21 45.62 -6.01 -16.73
C SER A 21 45.89 -5.48 -15.31
N SER A 22 44.96 -5.65 -14.39
CA SER A 22 45.14 -5.38 -12.95
C SER A 22 45.93 -6.51 -12.30
N PRO A 23 47.05 -6.23 -11.64
CA PRO A 23 47.80 -7.23 -10.89
C PRO A 23 47.59 -7.06 -9.38
N GLU A 24 46.37 -7.16 -8.85
CA GLU A 24 46.15 -6.96 -7.41
C GLU A 24 45.46 -8.10 -6.68
N LEU A 25 45.13 -9.20 -7.34
CA LEU A 25 44.56 -10.37 -6.65
C LEU A 25 45.60 -11.47 -6.33
N SER A 26 46.80 -11.39 -6.87
CA SER A 26 47.86 -12.36 -6.57
C SER A 26 48.70 -11.98 -5.34
N SER A 27 48.79 -10.69 -4.97
CA SER A 27 49.58 -10.23 -3.83
C SER A 27 48.91 -10.51 -2.48
N VAL A 28 47.56 -10.48 -2.41
CA VAL A 28 46.84 -10.76 -1.14
C VAL A 28 46.92 -12.25 -0.79
N PHE A 29 47.01 -13.14 -1.77
CA PHE A 29 47.14 -14.58 -1.51
C PHE A 29 48.56 -14.98 -1.13
N GLU A 30 49.60 -14.20 -1.53
CA GLU A 30 50.98 -14.43 -1.10
C GLU A 30 51.26 -13.86 0.29
N GLU A 31 50.66 -12.74 0.69
CA GLU A 31 50.76 -12.22 2.07
C GLU A 31 50.10 -13.10 3.10
N MET A 32 48.99 -13.80 2.76
CA MET A 32 48.38 -14.80 3.68
C MET A 32 49.20 -16.09 3.83
N LYS A 33 50.09 -16.41 2.87
CA LYS A 33 51.00 -17.57 2.98
C LYS A 33 52.25 -17.32 3.82
N ASN A 34 52.67 -16.07 3.97
CA ASN A 34 53.91 -15.72 4.65
C ASN A 34 53.72 -15.21 6.10
N GLY A 35 52.48 -15.23 6.63
CA GLY A 35 52.17 -14.69 7.96
C GLY A 35 51.89 -15.71 9.06
N ILE A 36 51.95 -17.03 8.80
CA ILE A 36 51.84 -18.04 9.83
C ILE A 36 53.12 -18.83 9.84
N ASP A 37 54.08 -18.39 10.65
CA ASP A 37 55.27 -19.12 11.01
C ASP A 37 54.81 -20.27 11.93
N ILE A 38 54.44 -21.42 11.33
CA ILE A 38 54.16 -22.65 12.09
C ILE A 38 55.54 -23.29 12.32
N GLN A 39 56.13 -22.97 13.47
CA GLN A 39 57.29 -23.75 13.95
C GLN A 39 56.99 -25.23 13.92
N PRO A 40 57.91 -26.05 13.41
CA PRO A 40 57.73 -27.50 13.41
C PRO A 40 57.47 -28.01 14.83
N LEU A 41 56.58 -28.96 14.98
CA LEU A 41 56.16 -29.54 16.25
C LEU A 41 57.30 -30.21 17.06
N GLU A 42 58.50 -30.24 16.50
CA GLU A 42 59.72 -30.80 17.15
C GLU A 42 60.33 -29.85 18.19
N ASP A 43 60.12 -28.53 18.09
CA ASP A 43 60.66 -27.56 19.02
C ASP A 43 59.81 -27.31 20.30
N ILE A 44 58.68 -27.99 20.43
CA ILE A 44 57.76 -27.81 21.58
C ILE A 44 57.83 -28.99 22.60
N MET A 45 58.68 -29.97 22.32
CA MET A 45 58.89 -31.03 23.33
C MET A 45 60.05 -30.62 24.29
N PRO A 46 59.75 -30.48 25.60
CA PRO A 46 60.84 -30.24 26.55
C PRO A 46 61.78 -31.49 26.54
N GLU A 47 63.08 -31.25 26.40
CA GLU A 47 64.17 -32.23 26.39
C GLU A 47 64.23 -33.17 27.58
N LYS A 48 63.36 -33.05 28.56
CA LYS A 48 63.28 -33.90 29.77
C LYS A 48 62.55 -35.23 29.58
N PHE A 49 62.10 -35.58 28.40
CA PHE A 49 61.41 -36.91 28.17
C PHE A 49 62.28 -37.94 27.44
N ILE A 50 63.58 -37.72 27.19
CA ILE A 50 64.47 -38.61 26.44
C ILE A 50 65.55 -39.24 27.32
N GLU A 51 65.50 -39.14 28.63
CA GLU A 51 66.39 -39.90 29.50
C GLU A 51 65.65 -40.98 30.28
N PHE A 52 65.42 -42.11 29.60
CA PHE A 52 65.39 -43.45 30.21
C PHE A 52 66.43 -44.28 29.47
N GLU A 53 67.69 -44.01 29.81
CA GLU A 53 68.78 -44.90 29.43
C GLU A 53 68.68 -46.24 30.17
N ASP A 54 68.95 -47.29 29.43
CA ASP A 54 69.11 -48.69 29.84
C ASP A 54 70.10 -48.85 31.00
N HIS A 55 69.58 -49.21 32.16
CA HIS A 55 70.32 -49.94 33.15
C HIS A 55 69.64 -51.29 33.35
N CYS A 56 69.97 -52.26 32.45
CA CYS A 56 69.82 -53.64 32.76
C CYS A 56 71.20 -54.28 32.63
N GLY A 57 71.78 -54.55 33.81
CA GLY A 57 72.91 -55.37 33.93
C GLY A 57 72.60 -56.78 33.41
N ASN A 58 73.63 -57.42 32.84
CA ASN A 58 73.67 -58.79 32.51
C ASN A 58 73.33 -59.65 33.73
N ASP A 59 72.29 -60.49 33.57
CA ASP A 59 72.34 -61.88 34.06
C ASP A 59 71.19 -62.72 33.45
N ASP A 60 71.60 -63.76 32.82
CA ASP A 60 71.04 -65.08 32.54
C ASP A 60 69.55 -65.30 32.15
N ASN A 61 69.48 -65.82 30.91
CA ASN A 61 68.53 -66.82 30.46
C ASN A 61 67.07 -66.82 30.95
N GLU A 62 66.23 -66.10 30.22
CA GLU A 62 64.87 -66.59 29.94
C GLU A 62 64.41 -66.09 28.56
N VAL A 63 63.96 -67.03 27.72
CA VAL A 63 63.41 -66.81 26.41
C VAL A 63 62.05 -66.08 26.56
N PHE A 64 62.07 -64.79 26.66
CA PHE A 64 60.84 -64.02 26.66
C PHE A 64 60.32 -63.77 25.21
N ASP A 65 59.06 -64.20 24.99
CA ASP A 65 58.31 -64.15 23.76
C ASP A 65 58.26 -62.71 23.22
N THR A 66 59.21 -62.36 22.39
CA THR A 66 59.38 -61.02 21.78
C THR A 66 58.16 -60.52 20.95
N LYS A 67 57.21 -61.40 20.62
CA LYS A 67 56.00 -61.12 19.92
C LYS A 67 54.92 -60.42 20.82
N ARG A 68 54.89 -60.81 22.13
CA ARG A 68 53.93 -60.21 23.08
C ARG A 68 54.37 -58.85 23.55
N SER A 69 55.63 -58.58 23.71
CA SER A 69 56.15 -57.29 24.13
C SER A 69 55.98 -56.20 23.00
N LYS A 70 56.26 -56.54 21.76
CA LYS A 70 56.07 -55.67 20.60
C LYS A 70 54.57 -55.27 20.39
N LYS A 71 53.64 -56.18 20.67
CA LYS A 71 52.18 -55.90 20.64
C LYS A 71 51.73 -54.94 21.78
N ARG A 72 52.33 -55.07 22.96
CA ARG A 72 52.05 -54.20 24.10
C ARG A 72 52.58 -52.80 23.91
N ILE A 73 53.78 -52.62 23.37
CA ILE A 73 54.38 -51.33 23.03
C ILE A 73 53.60 -50.61 21.92
N LYS A 74 53.16 -51.36 20.88
CA LYS A 74 52.27 -50.77 19.85
C LYS A 74 50.94 -50.35 20.41
N LYS A 75 50.31 -51.06 21.34
CA LYS A 75 49.05 -50.66 21.98
C LYS A 75 49.23 -49.42 22.87
N ILE A 76 50.36 -49.30 23.60
CA ILE A 76 50.67 -48.14 24.43
C ILE A 76 50.95 -46.92 23.57
N LYS A 77 51.70 -47.07 22.45
CA LYS A 77 51.88 -45.93 21.49
C LYS A 77 50.57 -45.48 20.84
N LEU A 78 49.69 -46.41 20.43
CA LEU A 78 48.36 -46.12 19.90
C LEU A 78 47.45 -45.43 20.95
N LEU A 79 47.52 -45.88 22.21
CA LEU A 79 46.77 -45.26 23.32
C LEU A 79 47.25 -43.83 23.58
N ARG A 80 48.57 -43.59 23.56
CA ARG A 80 49.16 -42.24 23.73
C ARG A 80 48.75 -41.31 22.59
N ILE A 81 48.78 -41.77 21.35
CA ILE A 81 48.31 -40.98 20.18
C ILE A 81 46.81 -40.68 20.33
N ALA A 82 45.99 -41.62 20.73
CA ALA A 82 44.56 -41.40 20.95
C ALA A 82 44.26 -40.38 22.07
N VAL A 83 45.03 -40.44 23.18
CA VAL A 83 44.90 -39.47 24.29
C VAL A 83 45.32 -38.07 23.86
N VAL A 84 46.42 -37.92 23.10
CA VAL A 84 46.86 -36.63 22.57
C VAL A 84 45.84 -36.07 21.57
N ALA A 85 45.30 -36.88 20.68
CA ALA A 85 44.24 -36.47 19.75
C ALA A 85 42.97 -36.04 20.48
N LEU A 86 42.56 -36.74 21.54
CA LEU A 86 41.42 -36.34 22.37
C LEU A 86 41.66 -35.03 23.12
N LEU A 87 42.86 -34.80 23.63
CA LEU A 87 43.23 -33.54 24.27
C LEU A 87 43.23 -32.38 23.28
N VAL A 88 43.76 -32.54 22.08
CA VAL A 88 43.74 -31.52 21.01
C VAL A 88 42.30 -31.22 20.59
N CYS A 89 41.46 -32.24 20.42
CA CYS A 89 40.04 -32.06 20.15
C CYS A 89 39.31 -31.33 21.31
N ALA A 90 39.60 -31.66 22.55
CA ALA A 90 39.01 -31.00 23.72
C ALA A 90 39.44 -29.54 23.85
N VAL A 91 40.73 -29.22 23.57
CA VAL A 91 41.23 -27.85 23.56
C VAL A 91 40.62 -27.06 22.39
N ALA A 92 40.54 -27.64 21.19
CA ALA A 92 39.91 -27.02 20.04
C ALA A 92 38.41 -26.74 20.29
N LEU A 93 37.69 -27.72 20.87
CA LEU A 93 36.29 -27.58 21.22
C LEU A 93 36.08 -26.53 22.34
N GLY A 94 36.95 -26.58 23.36
CA GLY A 94 36.95 -25.61 24.46
C GLY A 94 37.25 -24.19 23.98
N SER A 95 38.22 -24.00 23.08
CA SER A 95 38.52 -22.71 22.45
C SER A 95 37.37 -22.21 21.55
N TYR A 96 36.77 -23.11 20.75
CA TYR A 96 35.62 -22.79 19.95
C TYR A 96 34.41 -22.35 20.81
N LEU A 97 34.11 -23.10 21.85
CA LEU A 97 33.01 -22.78 22.78
C LEU A 97 33.27 -21.47 23.54
N ALA A 98 34.54 -21.23 23.94
CA ALA A 98 34.92 -19.96 24.60
C ALA A 98 34.80 -18.77 23.66
N LEU A 99 35.28 -18.86 22.42
CA LEU A 99 35.16 -17.83 21.39
C LEU A 99 33.70 -17.58 21.06
N PHE A 100 32.89 -18.65 20.91
CA PHE A 100 31.47 -18.53 20.64
C PHE A 100 30.70 -17.85 21.79
N ARG A 101 31.06 -18.16 23.06
CA ARG A 101 30.49 -17.48 24.23
C ARG A 101 30.94 -16.04 24.37
N LEU A 102 32.19 -15.72 23.99
CA LEU A 102 32.73 -14.36 24.07
C LEU A 102 32.15 -13.43 23.02
N ASP A 103 31.67 -13.95 21.89
CA ASP A 103 31.03 -13.14 20.83
C ASP A 103 29.53 -12.92 21.07
N LYS A 104 28.90 -13.69 21.98
CA LYS A 104 27.50 -13.47 22.32
C LYS A 104 27.34 -12.23 23.18
N LEU A 105 26.46 -11.35 22.74
CA LEU A 105 25.89 -10.25 23.53
C LEU A 105 24.39 -10.49 23.66
N SER A 106 23.81 -10.02 24.75
CA SER A 106 22.35 -10.02 24.95
C SER A 106 21.89 -8.58 25.00
N HIS A 107 22.04 -7.86 23.89
CA HIS A 107 21.62 -6.48 23.80
C HIS A 107 20.59 -6.31 22.70
N THR A 108 19.58 -5.51 23.01
CA THR A 108 18.60 -4.99 22.06
C THR A 108 18.80 -3.49 21.92
N ALA A 109 18.43 -2.94 20.80
CA ALA A 109 18.36 -1.50 20.63
C ALA A 109 17.15 -0.98 21.39
N GLU A 110 17.31 0.10 22.12
CA GLU A 110 16.24 0.83 22.77
C GLU A 110 15.71 1.96 21.87
N ALA A 111 16.64 2.64 21.18
CA ALA A 111 16.31 3.74 20.30
C ALA A 111 17.33 3.91 19.18
N ILE A 112 16.87 4.48 18.07
CA ILE A 112 17.71 4.99 16.98
C ILE A 112 17.39 6.48 16.80
N TYR A 113 18.40 7.33 16.89
CA TYR A 113 18.24 8.77 16.81
C TYR A 113 19.44 9.45 16.13
N GLN A 114 19.23 10.70 15.71
CA GLN A 114 20.30 11.54 15.14
C GLN A 114 20.83 12.54 16.19
N LYS A 115 22.15 12.65 16.24
CA LYS A 115 22.88 13.61 17.06
C LYS A 115 24.13 14.05 16.31
N ASN A 116 24.38 15.35 16.23
CA ASN A 116 25.55 15.91 15.53
C ASN A 116 25.70 15.38 14.07
N SER A 117 24.60 15.28 13.34
CA SER A 117 24.53 14.71 11.98
C SER A 117 24.89 13.21 11.86
N ALA A 118 25.18 12.54 12.97
CA ALA A 118 25.42 11.10 13.02
C ALA A 118 24.18 10.36 13.54
N VAL A 119 23.89 9.19 12.98
CA VAL A 119 22.87 8.29 13.50
C VAL A 119 23.47 7.42 14.60
N ASN A 120 22.76 7.31 15.69
CA ASN A 120 23.16 6.60 16.89
C ASN A 120 22.14 5.51 17.23
N VAL A 121 22.63 4.35 17.63
CA VAL A 121 21.83 3.24 18.16
C VAL A 121 22.11 3.12 19.64
N MET A 122 21.12 3.41 20.46
CA MET A 122 21.19 3.22 21.91
C MET A 122 20.79 1.80 22.25
N LEU A 123 21.59 1.14 23.05
CA LEU A 123 21.31 -0.20 23.58
C LEU A 123 20.65 -0.11 24.95
N GLU A 124 19.87 -1.11 25.34
CA GLU A 124 19.22 -1.20 26.66
C GLU A 124 20.18 -1.01 27.84
N ASN A 125 21.46 -1.36 27.68
CA ASN A 125 22.47 -1.16 28.71
C ASN A 125 23.04 0.25 28.76
N GLY A 126 22.45 1.22 28.03
CA GLY A 126 22.87 2.62 27.96
C GLY A 126 24.10 2.88 27.08
N LYS A 127 24.67 1.87 26.41
CA LYS A 127 25.77 2.08 25.47
C LYS A 127 25.23 2.52 24.12
N THR A 128 25.97 3.42 23.46
CA THR A 128 25.62 3.95 22.16
C THR A 128 26.59 3.47 21.08
N ILE A 129 26.05 3.11 19.93
CA ILE A 129 26.81 2.79 18.71
C ILE A 129 26.58 3.95 17.74
N GLU A 130 27.61 4.73 17.46
CA GLU A 130 27.55 5.79 16.46
C GLU A 130 27.82 5.20 15.06
N LEU A 131 26.84 5.30 14.17
CA LEU A 131 26.94 4.79 12.78
C LEU A 131 27.58 5.81 11.83
N GLY A 132 27.56 7.10 12.17
CA GLY A 132 27.90 8.21 11.29
C GLY A 132 26.72 8.66 10.43
N PRO A 133 26.96 9.35 9.29
CA PRO A 133 25.89 9.74 8.37
C PRO A 133 25.25 8.49 7.74
N VAL A 134 23.94 8.39 7.89
CA VAL A 134 23.13 7.27 7.39
C VAL A 134 22.01 7.83 6.50
N LYS A 135 21.74 7.20 5.38
CA LYS A 135 20.66 7.62 4.48
C LYS A 135 19.31 7.05 4.90
N GLN A 136 19.30 5.77 5.21
CA GLN A 136 18.12 5.05 5.69
C GLN A 136 18.54 4.07 6.77
N VAL A 137 17.70 3.88 7.79
CA VAL A 137 17.93 2.93 8.88
C VAL A 137 16.62 2.25 9.25
N LYS A 138 16.70 0.96 9.54
CA LYS A 138 15.58 0.15 10.06
C LYS A 138 16.04 -0.68 11.23
N LEU A 139 15.17 -0.82 12.21
CA LEU A 139 15.31 -1.69 13.37
C LEU A 139 14.35 -2.86 13.21
N SER A 140 14.78 -4.09 13.52
CA SER A 140 13.87 -5.23 13.62
C SER A 140 12.94 -5.07 14.83
N ASP A 141 11.74 -5.66 14.75
CA ASP A 141 10.71 -5.57 15.80
C ASP A 141 11.22 -6.11 17.15
N ASP A 142 12.10 -7.12 17.12
CA ASP A 142 12.73 -7.69 18.32
C ASP A 142 13.92 -6.85 18.84
N GLY A 143 14.23 -5.73 18.20
CA GLY A 143 15.31 -4.83 18.59
C GLY A 143 16.72 -5.39 18.41
N LYS A 144 16.92 -6.56 17.76
CA LYS A 144 18.24 -7.23 17.71
C LYS A 144 19.03 -7.01 16.44
N THR A 145 18.37 -6.56 15.38
CA THR A 145 18.99 -6.33 14.07
C THR A 145 18.78 -4.90 13.61
N VAL A 146 19.86 -4.22 13.24
CA VAL A 146 19.82 -2.89 12.62
C VAL A 146 20.33 -3.04 11.19
N VAL A 147 19.53 -2.59 10.24
CA VAL A 147 19.90 -2.50 8.81
C VAL A 147 19.98 -1.04 8.44
N TYR A 148 21.03 -0.62 7.77
CA TYR A 148 21.19 0.76 7.37
C TYR A 148 21.99 0.92 6.08
N SER A 149 21.78 2.05 5.39
CA SER A 149 22.52 2.41 4.19
C SER A 149 23.35 3.69 4.40
N GLN A 150 24.54 3.69 3.83
CA GLN A 150 25.48 4.82 3.83
C GLN A 150 25.94 5.10 2.42
N ASP A 151 26.28 6.37 2.11
CA ASP A 151 26.88 6.72 0.83
C ASP A 151 28.19 5.96 0.63
N THR A 152 28.40 5.39 -0.55
CA THR A 152 29.70 4.83 -0.90
C THR A 152 30.71 5.96 -1.10
N SER A 153 31.91 5.80 -0.58
CA SER A 153 32.98 6.79 -0.70
C SER A 153 33.41 7.08 -2.16
N SER A 154 32.98 6.28 -3.12
CA SER A 154 33.49 6.29 -4.50
C SER A 154 32.51 6.75 -5.59
N LYS A 155 31.19 6.82 -5.32
CA LYS A 155 30.19 7.17 -6.35
C LYS A 155 28.98 7.86 -5.74
N THR A 156 28.64 9.04 -6.24
CA THR A 156 27.44 9.78 -5.87
C THR A 156 26.17 9.00 -6.23
N GLY A 157 25.22 8.89 -5.30
CA GLY A 157 23.96 8.19 -5.51
C GLY A 157 24.04 6.66 -5.47
N LYS A 158 25.12 6.12 -4.92
CA LYS A 158 25.28 4.69 -4.65
C LYS A 158 25.53 4.47 -3.16
N TYR A 159 24.99 3.37 -2.64
CA TYR A 159 24.93 3.11 -1.21
C TYR A 159 25.53 1.74 -0.87
N ASP A 160 26.14 1.69 0.31
CA ASP A 160 26.53 0.45 0.96
C ASP A 160 25.43 0.09 1.97
N ILE A 161 24.86 -1.10 1.87
CA ILE A 161 23.92 -1.62 2.85
C ILE A 161 24.69 -2.43 3.89
N ARG A 162 24.42 -2.16 5.17
CA ARG A 162 25.06 -2.79 6.31
C ARG A 162 24.05 -3.41 7.25
N VAL A 163 24.44 -4.50 7.89
CA VAL A 163 23.64 -5.19 8.91
C VAL A 163 24.44 -5.31 10.19
N ILE A 164 23.86 -4.87 11.30
CA ILE A 164 24.37 -5.08 12.65
C ILE A 164 23.50 -6.12 13.34
N ASP A 165 24.12 -7.22 13.73
CA ASP A 165 23.55 -8.19 14.66
C ASP A 165 23.97 -7.78 16.08
N LEU A 166 23.04 -7.19 16.84
CA LEU A 166 23.29 -6.69 18.19
C LEU A 166 23.52 -7.80 19.21
N THR A 167 23.24 -9.07 18.84
CA THR A 167 23.54 -10.23 19.68
C THR A 167 24.99 -10.68 19.58
N ARG A 168 25.81 -10.06 18.70
CA ARG A 168 27.21 -10.40 18.49
C ARG A 168 28.13 -9.19 18.72
N ARG A 169 29.13 -9.40 19.60
CA ARG A 169 30.13 -8.37 19.92
C ARG A 169 30.91 -7.90 18.69
N SER A 170 31.36 -8.82 17.86
CA SER A 170 32.10 -8.50 16.63
C SER A 170 31.29 -7.66 15.66
N SER A 171 29.98 -7.92 15.51
CA SER A 171 29.09 -7.12 14.69
C SER A 171 28.92 -5.71 15.21
N VAL A 172 28.74 -5.56 16.53
CA VAL A 172 28.62 -4.25 17.20
C VAL A 172 29.91 -3.43 17.07
N GLN A 173 31.08 -4.04 17.35
CA GLN A 173 32.38 -3.36 17.28
C GLN A 173 32.74 -2.87 15.88
N ASN A 174 32.37 -3.64 14.86
CA ASN A 174 32.64 -3.30 13.46
C ASN A 174 31.53 -2.46 12.81
N LYS A 175 30.54 -1.98 13.60
CA LYS A 175 29.35 -1.25 13.10
C LYS A 175 28.65 -2.00 11.96
N GLY A 176 28.56 -3.33 12.08
CA GLY A 176 27.96 -4.22 11.12
C GLY A 176 28.86 -4.66 9.98
N SER A 177 28.35 -5.59 9.18
CA SER A 177 29.00 -6.08 7.96
C SER A 177 28.33 -5.45 6.73
N VAL A 178 29.14 -5.07 5.74
CA VAL A 178 28.63 -4.68 4.41
C VAL A 178 28.10 -5.93 3.74
N ILE A 179 26.82 -5.91 3.34
CA ILE A 179 26.16 -7.02 2.63
C ILE A 179 26.17 -6.80 1.13
N VAL A 180 26.15 -5.55 0.70
CA VAL A 180 26.28 -5.12 -0.70
C VAL A 180 26.88 -3.71 -0.74
N SER A 181 27.72 -3.43 -1.75
CA SER A 181 28.33 -2.13 -1.98
C SER A 181 27.91 -1.58 -3.34
N GLY A 182 27.66 -0.28 -3.40
CA GLY A 182 27.35 0.43 -4.63
C GLY A 182 25.98 0.09 -5.24
N THR A 183 25.00 -0.25 -4.42
CA THR A 183 23.61 -0.51 -4.83
C THR A 183 22.81 0.77 -4.99
N ASP A 184 21.62 0.66 -5.56
CA ASP A 184 20.61 1.73 -5.61
C ASP A 184 19.99 1.96 -4.22
N GLU A 185 19.25 3.06 -4.06
CA GLU A 185 18.63 3.43 -2.77
C GLU A 185 17.50 2.46 -2.35
N ASN A 186 16.94 1.72 -3.30
CA ASN A 186 15.79 0.84 -3.07
C ASN A 186 16.19 -0.45 -2.37
N TRP A 187 15.97 -0.48 -1.07
CA TRP A 187 16.09 -1.68 -0.25
C TRP A 187 14.99 -1.74 0.81
N SER A 188 14.70 -2.94 1.27
CA SER A 188 13.77 -3.20 2.37
C SER A 188 14.27 -4.37 3.22
N CYS A 189 13.69 -4.57 4.39
CA CYS A 189 13.93 -5.77 5.18
C CYS A 189 12.62 -6.27 5.78
N THR A 190 12.59 -7.55 6.14
CA THR A 190 11.51 -8.11 6.96
C THR A 190 11.50 -7.47 8.34
N ASN A 191 10.34 -7.41 8.99
CA ASN A 191 10.19 -6.78 10.30
C ASN A 191 11.01 -7.48 11.39
N ASP A 192 11.16 -8.81 11.29
CA ASP A 192 12.03 -9.61 12.17
C ASP A 192 13.52 -9.48 11.84
N GLY A 193 13.88 -8.73 10.79
CA GLY A 193 15.26 -8.56 10.34
C GLY A 193 15.90 -9.82 9.75
N ALA A 194 15.11 -10.86 9.43
CA ALA A 194 15.64 -12.13 8.90
C ALA A 194 16.20 -11.99 7.48
N TYR A 195 15.57 -11.15 6.65
CA TYR A 195 15.97 -10.93 5.27
C TYR A 195 16.08 -9.45 4.93
N VAL A 196 17.10 -9.11 4.14
CA VAL A 196 17.27 -7.79 3.52
C VAL A 196 17.16 -7.93 2.00
N PHE A 197 16.22 -7.22 1.40
CA PHE A 197 15.98 -7.21 -0.03
C PHE A 197 16.58 -5.96 -0.65
N TYR A 198 17.24 -6.11 -1.79
CA TYR A 198 17.79 -4.98 -2.51
C TYR A 198 17.83 -5.22 -4.01
N VAL A 199 17.81 -4.15 -4.75
CA VAL A 199 17.84 -4.15 -6.22
C VAL A 199 19.18 -3.61 -6.67
N ASN A 200 19.78 -4.27 -7.64
CA ASN A 200 21.01 -3.82 -8.27
C ASN A 200 20.79 -3.74 -9.79
N SER A 201 20.86 -2.51 -10.31
CA SER A 201 20.73 -2.24 -11.74
C SER A 201 22.10 -2.09 -12.36
N ALA A 202 22.47 -3.05 -13.20
CA ALA A 202 23.73 -3.04 -13.92
C ALA A 202 23.50 -3.38 -15.41
N ASN A 203 24.10 -2.60 -16.31
CA ASN A 203 24.05 -2.83 -17.77
C ASN A 203 22.62 -2.96 -18.34
N GLY A 204 21.67 -2.18 -17.81
CA GLY A 204 20.26 -2.20 -18.27
C GLY A 204 19.45 -3.41 -17.80
N SER A 205 19.99 -4.25 -16.93
CA SER A 205 19.27 -5.37 -16.31
C SER A 205 19.13 -5.14 -14.81
N THR A 206 17.89 -5.18 -14.33
CA THR A 206 17.56 -5.08 -12.92
C THR A 206 17.56 -6.46 -12.29
N LYS A 207 18.37 -6.66 -11.25
CA LYS A 207 18.44 -7.91 -10.49
C LYS A 207 18.00 -7.66 -9.06
N CYS A 208 17.13 -8.51 -8.55
CA CYS A 208 16.68 -8.48 -7.17
C CYS A 208 17.33 -9.60 -6.37
N TYR A 209 17.78 -9.27 -5.17
CA TYR A 209 18.46 -10.17 -4.25
C TYR A 209 17.81 -10.14 -2.88
N ALA A 210 17.91 -11.27 -2.16
CA ALA A 210 17.66 -11.37 -0.73
C ALA A 210 18.96 -11.76 -0.02
N TYR A 211 19.29 -11.04 1.04
CA TYR A 211 20.35 -11.43 1.96
C TYR A 211 19.75 -12.03 3.23
N ASP A 212 20.07 -13.26 3.52
CA ASP A 212 19.71 -13.94 4.75
C ASP A 212 20.68 -13.55 5.87
N THR A 213 20.20 -12.83 6.87
CA THR A 213 21.00 -12.29 7.97
C THR A 213 21.55 -13.37 8.89
N LYS A 214 20.88 -14.51 8.98
CA LYS A 214 21.27 -15.66 9.82
C LYS A 214 22.39 -16.49 9.17
N THR A 215 22.20 -16.86 7.89
CA THR A 215 23.18 -17.67 7.15
C THR A 215 24.27 -16.82 6.50
N LYS A 216 24.10 -15.51 6.41
CA LYS A 216 24.98 -14.51 5.76
C LYS A 216 25.18 -14.79 4.26
N LYS A 217 24.15 -15.34 3.61
CA LYS A 217 24.17 -15.64 2.17
C LYS A 217 23.30 -14.68 1.40
N THR A 218 23.79 -14.25 0.25
CA THR A 218 23.01 -13.52 -0.75
C THR A 218 22.46 -14.51 -1.76
N LEU A 219 21.16 -14.43 -2.00
CA LEU A 219 20.42 -15.28 -2.92
C LEU A 219 19.81 -14.39 -4.02
N LEU A 220 19.98 -14.77 -5.29
CA LEU A 220 19.29 -14.11 -6.40
C LEU A 220 17.83 -14.52 -6.39
N ILE A 221 16.92 -13.56 -6.35
CA ILE A 221 15.48 -13.79 -6.49
C ILE A 221 15.13 -13.90 -7.96
N SER A 222 15.44 -12.86 -8.75
CA SER A 222 15.15 -12.85 -10.18
C SER A 222 15.96 -11.76 -10.91
N SER A 223 15.99 -11.88 -12.25
CA SER A 223 16.51 -10.86 -13.16
C SER A 223 15.37 -10.30 -14.00
N GLY A 224 15.48 -9.04 -14.43
CA GLY A 224 14.44 -8.34 -15.19
C GLY A 224 13.20 -8.02 -14.35
N VAL A 225 13.39 -7.84 -13.05
CA VAL A 225 12.33 -7.46 -12.12
C VAL A 225 11.97 -6.00 -12.34
N GLU A 226 10.69 -5.69 -12.51
CA GLU A 226 10.18 -4.31 -12.56
C GLU A 226 9.77 -3.84 -11.18
N GLU A 227 8.93 -4.59 -10.47
CA GLU A 227 8.51 -4.31 -9.11
C GLU A 227 8.70 -5.53 -8.22
N ILE A 228 8.98 -5.29 -6.94
CA ILE A 228 9.12 -6.33 -5.93
C ILE A 228 8.22 -6.05 -4.73
N TYR A 229 7.52 -7.07 -4.28
CA TYR A 229 6.64 -7.04 -3.11
C TYR A 229 7.19 -7.97 -2.04
N THR A 230 7.94 -7.37 -1.11
CA THR A 230 8.58 -8.08 -0.01
C THR A 230 7.60 -8.27 1.14
N PRO A 231 7.56 -9.45 1.78
CA PRO A 231 6.70 -9.68 2.93
C PRO A 231 7.20 -8.89 4.16
N PRO A 232 6.31 -8.52 5.09
CA PRO A 232 6.73 -8.00 6.39
C PRO A 232 7.44 -9.08 7.21
N VAL A 233 6.97 -10.33 7.14
CA VAL A 233 7.57 -11.51 7.75
C VAL A 233 7.53 -12.71 6.78
N GLY A 234 8.44 -13.67 6.94
CA GLY A 234 8.51 -14.87 6.10
C GLY A 234 9.45 -14.74 4.91
N ASP A 235 9.40 -15.72 4.03
CA ASP A 235 10.38 -15.95 2.96
C ASP A 235 9.76 -15.98 1.55
N ILE A 236 8.47 -15.67 1.40
CA ILE A 236 7.80 -15.65 0.09
C ILE A 236 7.76 -14.24 -0.47
N VAL A 237 8.34 -14.07 -1.64
CA VAL A 237 8.44 -12.81 -2.37
C VAL A 237 7.60 -12.87 -3.63
N TYR A 238 6.89 -11.80 -3.93
CA TYR A 238 6.19 -11.59 -5.20
C TYR A 238 6.90 -10.52 -6.01
N TYR A 239 6.87 -10.64 -7.33
CA TYR A 239 7.48 -9.64 -8.21
C TYR A 239 6.85 -9.67 -9.60
N THR A 240 6.99 -8.56 -10.31
CA THR A 240 6.55 -8.46 -11.71
C THR A 240 7.74 -8.44 -12.67
N ARG A 241 7.47 -8.89 -13.90
CA ARG A 241 8.41 -8.83 -15.03
C ARG A 241 7.63 -8.48 -16.28
N SER A 242 8.25 -7.67 -17.15
CA SER A 242 7.72 -7.44 -18.49
C SER A 242 8.35 -8.43 -19.47
N ILE A 243 7.53 -9.29 -20.05
CA ILE A 243 7.95 -10.27 -21.05
C ILE A 243 7.15 -10.05 -22.33
N SER A 244 7.86 -9.65 -23.39
CA SER A 244 7.25 -9.37 -24.70
C SER A 244 6.12 -8.34 -24.67
N GLY A 245 6.24 -7.33 -23.78
CA GLY A 245 5.25 -6.26 -23.62
C GLY A 245 4.03 -6.64 -22.77
N LYS A 246 4.07 -7.80 -22.12
CA LYS A 246 3.07 -8.24 -21.15
C LYS A 246 3.66 -8.23 -19.77
N GLU A 247 2.88 -7.76 -18.81
CA GLU A 247 3.27 -7.78 -17.41
C GLU A 247 2.84 -9.11 -16.78
N GLU A 248 3.78 -9.77 -16.13
CA GLU A 248 3.59 -11.09 -15.53
C GLU A 248 3.93 -11.05 -14.04
N LEU A 249 3.07 -11.63 -13.21
CA LEU A 249 3.26 -11.78 -11.77
C LEU A 249 3.83 -13.15 -11.45
N TYR A 250 4.88 -13.15 -10.64
CA TYR A 250 5.57 -14.33 -10.13
C TYR A 250 5.60 -14.35 -8.60
N ARG A 251 5.76 -15.54 -8.04
CA ARG A 251 6.16 -15.73 -6.65
C ARG A 251 7.36 -16.65 -6.54
N THR A 252 8.13 -16.52 -5.47
CA THR A 252 9.19 -17.46 -5.12
C THR A 252 9.42 -17.49 -3.62
N ALA A 253 9.71 -18.65 -3.05
CA ALA A 253 10.36 -18.72 -1.76
C ALA A 253 11.83 -18.29 -1.94
N ILE A 254 12.42 -17.63 -0.94
CA ILE A 254 13.82 -17.19 -1.02
C ILE A 254 14.73 -18.40 -1.21
N GLY A 255 15.47 -18.43 -2.33
CA GLY A 255 16.29 -19.57 -2.74
C GLY A 255 15.55 -20.71 -3.43
N GLY A 256 14.24 -20.58 -3.67
CA GLY A 256 13.43 -21.50 -4.45
C GLY A 256 13.34 -21.13 -5.93
N GLU A 257 12.67 -21.96 -6.71
CA GLU A 257 12.40 -21.70 -8.11
C GLU A 257 11.20 -20.74 -8.27
N PRO A 258 11.25 -19.81 -9.24
CA PRO A 258 10.13 -18.92 -9.53
C PRO A 258 8.90 -19.67 -10.05
N GLU A 259 7.74 -19.33 -9.51
CA GLU A 259 6.44 -19.84 -9.95
C GLU A 259 5.67 -18.71 -10.65
N PHE A 260 5.27 -18.93 -11.89
CA PHE A 260 4.38 -18.02 -12.62
C PHE A 260 2.97 -18.06 -12.05
N ILE A 261 2.40 -16.90 -11.73
CA ILE A 261 1.04 -16.76 -11.21
C ILE A 261 0.08 -16.45 -12.35
N SER A 262 0.29 -15.33 -13.04
CA SER A 262 -0.61 -14.86 -14.11
C SER A 262 0.02 -13.76 -14.95
N GLU A 263 -0.46 -13.61 -16.19
CA GLU A 263 -0.39 -12.33 -16.91
C GLU A 263 -1.37 -11.36 -16.26
N ILE A 264 -0.95 -10.14 -15.97
CA ILE A 264 -1.72 -9.17 -15.21
C ILE A 264 -1.93 -7.87 -15.99
N SER A 265 -2.95 -7.11 -15.61
CA SER A 265 -3.21 -5.75 -16.12
C SER A 265 -2.88 -4.67 -15.11
N ALA A 266 -3.02 -4.99 -13.83
CA ALA A 266 -2.61 -4.14 -12.72
C ALA A 266 -2.38 -5.00 -11.49
N VAL A 267 -1.47 -4.57 -10.62
CA VAL A 267 -1.16 -5.22 -9.34
C VAL A 267 -0.90 -4.17 -8.28
N ARG A 268 -1.34 -4.45 -7.06
CA ARG A 268 -0.99 -3.65 -5.89
C ARG A 268 -0.82 -4.53 -4.67
N ALA A 269 0.25 -4.30 -3.95
CA ALA A 269 0.52 -4.99 -2.69
C ALA A 269 0.30 -4.04 -1.51
N PHE A 270 -0.34 -4.57 -0.50
CA PHE A 270 -0.56 -3.93 0.78
C PHE A 270 0.12 -4.76 1.85
N LYS A 271 0.76 -4.10 2.80
CA LYS A 271 1.43 -4.78 3.90
C LYS A 271 1.27 -4.00 5.19
N ASN A 272 1.12 -4.73 6.27
CA ASN A 272 1.25 -4.21 7.62
C ASN A 272 2.33 -5.02 8.36
N GLU A 273 2.41 -4.87 9.69
CA GLU A 273 3.41 -5.58 10.50
C GLU A 273 3.28 -7.11 10.44
N GLU A 274 2.07 -7.64 10.26
CA GLU A 274 1.79 -9.08 10.37
C GLU A 274 1.63 -9.78 9.03
N LYS A 275 1.08 -9.11 8.02
CA LYS A 275 0.70 -9.76 6.75
C LYS A 275 0.88 -8.88 5.52
N SER A 276 0.93 -9.55 4.37
CA SER A 276 0.83 -8.94 3.05
C SER A 276 -0.40 -9.46 2.31
N GLU A 277 -1.06 -8.58 1.58
CA GLU A 277 -2.13 -8.89 0.65
C GLU A 277 -1.79 -8.30 -0.71
N ILE A 278 -1.95 -9.08 -1.77
CA ILE A 278 -1.72 -8.65 -3.14
C ILE A 278 -3.03 -8.77 -3.90
N PHE A 279 -3.49 -7.67 -4.46
CA PHE A 279 -4.62 -7.64 -5.38
C PHE A 279 -4.09 -7.42 -6.79
N PHE A 280 -4.65 -8.15 -7.74
CA PHE A 280 -4.30 -7.97 -9.15
C PHE A 280 -5.50 -8.21 -10.05
N THR A 281 -5.46 -7.59 -11.22
CA THR A 281 -6.47 -7.75 -12.24
C THR A 281 -5.90 -8.43 -13.47
N VAL A 282 -6.71 -9.29 -14.07
CA VAL A 282 -6.40 -9.98 -15.32
C VAL A 282 -7.45 -9.57 -16.35
N LYS A 283 -7.02 -9.12 -17.52
CA LYS A 283 -7.94 -8.72 -18.59
C LYS A 283 -8.78 -9.89 -19.05
N ASP A 284 -10.09 -9.72 -19.10
CA ASP A 284 -11.00 -10.72 -19.63
C ASP A 284 -11.04 -10.66 -21.18
N ALA A 285 -10.39 -11.61 -21.82
CA ALA A 285 -10.33 -11.70 -23.28
C ALA A 285 -11.67 -12.09 -23.92
N SER A 286 -12.66 -12.55 -23.15
CA SER A 286 -13.96 -12.96 -23.65
C SER A 286 -14.90 -11.79 -23.97
N VAL A 287 -14.59 -10.59 -23.44
CA VAL A 287 -15.38 -9.37 -23.63
C VAL A 287 -14.84 -8.58 -24.83
N GLN A 288 -15.54 -8.63 -25.97
CA GLN A 288 -15.05 -8.08 -27.25
C GLN A 288 -15.14 -6.53 -27.33
N ASN A 289 -16.12 -5.90 -26.71
CA ASN A 289 -16.43 -4.47 -26.91
C ASN A 289 -16.30 -3.64 -25.64
N ASP A 290 -15.84 -4.21 -24.56
CA ASP A 290 -15.69 -3.52 -23.28
C ASP A 290 -14.41 -3.97 -22.56
N ILE A 291 -13.84 -3.11 -21.73
CA ILE A 291 -12.72 -3.51 -20.91
C ILE A 291 -13.29 -4.05 -19.61
N ALA A 292 -13.19 -5.36 -19.44
CA ALA A 292 -13.54 -6.04 -18.20
C ALA A 292 -12.33 -6.82 -17.67
N TYR A 293 -12.27 -6.93 -16.38
CA TYR A 293 -11.20 -7.62 -15.67
C TYR A 293 -11.77 -8.68 -14.72
N SER A 294 -11.00 -9.71 -14.48
CA SER A 294 -11.17 -10.57 -13.30
C SER A 294 -10.29 -10.05 -12.18
N LEU A 295 -10.84 -9.85 -10.99
CA LEU A 295 -10.15 -9.39 -9.79
C LEU A 295 -9.76 -10.59 -8.93
N TYR A 296 -8.50 -10.63 -8.52
CA TYR A 296 -7.91 -11.67 -7.68
C TYR A 296 -7.26 -11.09 -6.43
N LYS A 297 -7.13 -11.94 -5.41
CA LYS A 297 -6.38 -11.69 -4.18
C LYS A 297 -5.41 -12.82 -3.92
N ILE A 298 -4.22 -12.48 -3.40
CA ILE A 298 -3.28 -13.43 -2.81
C ILE A 298 -2.93 -12.95 -1.40
N THR A 299 -3.03 -13.83 -0.42
CA THR A 299 -2.41 -13.66 0.90
C THR A 299 -1.12 -14.44 0.94
N ALA A 300 -0.12 -13.97 1.70
CA ALA A 300 1.21 -14.55 1.75
C ALA A 300 1.18 -16.08 1.88
N GLY A 301 1.82 -16.78 0.95
CA GLY A 301 1.92 -18.24 0.94
C GLY A 301 0.74 -19.01 0.32
N ASN A 302 -0.37 -18.35 -0.01
CA ASN A 302 -1.56 -18.99 -0.57
C ASN A 302 -1.62 -18.90 -2.10
N THR A 303 -2.51 -19.70 -2.69
CA THR A 303 -2.87 -19.59 -4.11
C THR A 303 -3.75 -18.37 -4.36
N ALA A 304 -3.75 -17.88 -5.60
CA ALA A 304 -4.61 -16.78 -6.00
C ALA A 304 -6.10 -17.18 -5.88
N GLU A 305 -6.86 -16.33 -5.19
CA GLU A 305 -8.31 -16.46 -5.04
C GLU A 305 -9.01 -15.45 -5.95
N LYS A 306 -9.95 -15.92 -6.78
CA LYS A 306 -10.77 -15.04 -7.60
C LYS A 306 -11.87 -14.41 -6.76
N ILE A 307 -11.91 -13.07 -6.73
CA ILE A 307 -12.94 -12.30 -6.03
C ILE A 307 -14.16 -12.08 -6.92
N SER A 308 -13.95 -11.66 -8.18
CA SER A 308 -15.03 -11.30 -9.10
C SER A 308 -14.59 -11.33 -10.56
N ASP A 309 -15.55 -11.54 -11.46
CA ASP A 309 -15.44 -11.31 -12.89
C ASP A 309 -16.20 -10.04 -13.30
N GLY A 310 -15.94 -9.56 -14.52
CA GLY A 310 -16.63 -8.42 -15.11
C GLY A 310 -16.36 -7.09 -14.42
N VAL A 311 -15.24 -6.98 -13.73
CA VAL A 311 -14.84 -5.78 -13.01
C VAL A 311 -14.39 -4.73 -14.00
N SER A 312 -14.93 -3.52 -13.90
CA SER A 312 -14.58 -2.39 -14.75
C SER A 312 -13.62 -1.41 -14.05
N GLU A 313 -13.76 -1.25 -12.73
CA GLU A 313 -12.98 -0.31 -11.92
C GLU A 313 -12.77 -0.89 -10.53
N VAL A 314 -11.61 -0.63 -9.90
CA VAL A 314 -11.26 -1.07 -8.54
C VAL A 314 -10.59 0.08 -7.81
N TYR A 315 -11.06 0.42 -6.61
CA TYR A 315 -10.45 1.44 -5.75
C TYR A 315 -9.35 0.83 -4.88
N LEU A 316 -8.24 0.43 -5.51
CA LEU A 316 -7.10 -0.15 -4.81
C LEU A 316 -6.40 0.87 -3.90
N ASP A 317 -6.33 2.14 -4.30
CA ASP A 317 -5.65 3.20 -3.53
C ASP A 317 -6.31 3.48 -2.17
N ASP A 318 -7.60 3.20 -2.07
CA ASP A 318 -8.40 3.44 -0.89
C ASP A 318 -8.52 2.22 0.03
N TYR A 319 -7.92 1.09 -0.35
CA TYR A 319 -7.98 -0.13 0.45
C TYR A 319 -6.95 -0.11 1.59
N GLU A 320 -7.37 -0.55 2.74
CA GLU A 320 -6.53 -0.81 3.92
C GLU A 320 -6.64 -2.29 4.31
N ILE A 321 -5.54 -2.90 4.77
CA ILE A 321 -5.55 -4.33 5.16
C ILE A 321 -6.57 -4.58 6.29
N GLY A 322 -7.48 -5.51 6.01
CA GLY A 322 -8.60 -5.81 6.90
C GLY A 322 -9.82 -4.90 6.71
N GLY A 323 -9.74 -3.96 5.77
CA GLY A 323 -10.83 -3.08 5.38
C GLY A 323 -11.66 -3.58 4.21
N ASN A 324 -12.34 -2.65 3.56
CA ASN A 324 -13.28 -2.86 2.48
C ASN A 324 -12.63 -2.49 1.14
N LEU A 325 -12.55 -3.43 0.21
CA LEU A 325 -12.15 -3.17 -1.17
C LEU A 325 -13.39 -2.93 -2.03
N TYR A 326 -13.60 -1.71 -2.50
CA TYR A 326 -14.69 -1.35 -3.40
C TYR A 326 -14.29 -1.53 -4.86
N TYR A 327 -15.22 -2.06 -5.65
CA TYR A 327 -15.05 -2.23 -7.08
C TYR A 327 -16.40 -2.20 -7.80
N PHE A 328 -16.35 -1.99 -9.11
CA PHE A 328 -17.50 -1.76 -9.96
C PHE A 328 -17.62 -2.84 -11.01
N VAL A 329 -18.82 -3.35 -11.14
CA VAL A 329 -19.18 -4.28 -12.21
C VAL A 329 -20.22 -3.59 -13.10
N LYS A 330 -19.93 -3.47 -14.38
CA LYS A 330 -20.84 -2.81 -15.32
C LYS A 330 -22.19 -3.47 -15.33
N ASN A 331 -23.25 -2.66 -15.27
CA ASN A 331 -24.61 -3.17 -15.39
C ASN A 331 -24.88 -3.52 -16.86
N THR A 332 -25.20 -4.78 -17.11
CA THR A 332 -25.48 -5.28 -18.47
C THR A 332 -26.95 -5.16 -18.87
N ALA A 333 -27.77 -4.48 -18.06
CA ALA A 333 -29.16 -4.24 -18.41
C ALA A 333 -29.22 -3.44 -19.70
N LYS A 334 -29.85 -4.01 -20.75
CA LYS A 334 -30.05 -3.31 -22.00
C LYS A 334 -31.01 -2.15 -21.76
N LEU A 335 -30.56 -0.95 -22.03
CA LEU A 335 -31.42 0.22 -22.08
C LEU A 335 -32.39 0.06 -23.25
N ASN A 336 -33.68 0.35 -23.01
CA ASN A 336 -34.70 0.31 -24.04
C ASN A 336 -34.86 1.74 -24.59
N TRP A 337 -34.86 1.87 -25.93
CA TRP A 337 -35.09 3.18 -26.54
C TRP A 337 -36.44 3.79 -26.12
N LYS A 338 -37.44 3.01 -25.72
CA LYS A 338 -38.74 3.48 -25.19
C LYS A 338 -38.60 4.24 -23.87
N ASP A 339 -37.45 4.12 -23.19
CA ASP A 339 -37.15 4.94 -22.01
C ASP A 339 -36.82 6.39 -22.38
N PHE A 340 -36.38 6.63 -23.63
CA PHE A 340 -35.93 7.95 -24.12
C PHE A 340 -36.83 8.56 -25.19
N VAL A 341 -37.74 7.76 -25.81
CA VAL A 341 -38.61 8.20 -26.88
C VAL A 341 -40.06 7.88 -26.52
N THR A 342 -40.94 8.89 -26.62
CA THR A 342 -42.37 8.72 -26.51
C THR A 342 -42.91 8.42 -27.89
N ASP A 343 -43.52 7.25 -28.08
CA ASP A 343 -44.13 6.82 -29.32
C ASP A 343 -45.63 6.54 -29.16
N PRO A 344 -46.48 7.53 -29.39
CA PRO A 344 -47.93 7.37 -29.28
C PRO A 344 -48.53 6.57 -30.45
N TYR A 345 -47.74 6.27 -31.48
CA TYR A 345 -48.21 5.65 -32.70
C TYR A 345 -47.93 4.13 -32.78
N ASP A 346 -47.22 3.53 -31.82
CA ASP A 346 -46.77 2.14 -31.91
C ASP A 346 -47.93 1.16 -32.11
N GLU A 347 -49.00 1.26 -31.32
CA GLU A 347 -50.17 0.41 -31.44
C GLU A 347 -51.00 0.72 -32.70
N TYR A 348 -51.15 2.00 -33.05
CA TYR A 348 -51.89 2.43 -34.24
C TYR A 348 -51.20 1.97 -35.52
N ASP A 349 -49.91 2.21 -35.62
CA ASP A 349 -49.10 1.85 -36.78
C ASP A 349 -49.06 0.32 -36.99
N ALA A 350 -49.06 -0.47 -35.90
CA ALA A 350 -49.08 -1.93 -35.98
C ALA A 350 -50.34 -2.48 -36.70
N LEU A 351 -51.46 -1.76 -36.61
CA LEU A 351 -52.72 -2.14 -37.22
C LEU A 351 -52.89 -1.58 -38.64
N LEU A 352 -52.08 -0.58 -39.01
CA LEU A 352 -52.26 0.15 -40.29
C LEU A 352 -51.71 -0.66 -41.45
N GLN A 353 -52.60 -0.98 -42.39
CA GLN A 353 -52.27 -1.71 -43.64
C GLN A 353 -52.11 -0.74 -44.81
N LYS A 354 -51.37 -1.19 -45.85
CA LYS A 354 -51.24 -0.42 -47.08
C LYS A 354 -52.63 -0.26 -47.71
N PRO A 355 -53.10 0.97 -47.98
CA PRO A 355 -54.40 1.18 -48.55
C PRO A 355 -54.49 0.61 -49.98
N ASP A 356 -55.60 -0.06 -50.31
CA ASP A 356 -55.94 -0.50 -51.65
C ASP A 356 -56.92 0.51 -52.29
N LYS A 357 -56.76 0.82 -53.61
CA LYS A 357 -57.67 1.71 -54.31
C LYS A 357 -59.09 1.21 -54.31
N GLY A 358 -59.29 -0.08 -54.27
CA GLY A 358 -60.61 -0.74 -54.24
C GLY A 358 -61.44 -0.34 -53.00
N ASP A 359 -60.80 -0.10 -51.90
CA ASP A 359 -61.45 0.31 -50.61
C ASP A 359 -62.02 1.73 -50.67
N TYR A 360 -61.60 2.54 -51.63
CA TYR A 360 -61.96 3.96 -51.74
C TYR A 360 -62.88 4.23 -52.95
N LEU A 361 -63.63 3.24 -53.41
CA LEU A 361 -64.57 3.39 -54.47
C LEU A 361 -65.85 4.08 -54.03
N VAL A 362 -66.15 5.23 -54.58
CA VAL A 362 -67.41 5.97 -54.32
C VAL A 362 -68.30 5.94 -55.57
N THR A 363 -69.55 5.61 -55.36
CA THR A 363 -70.52 5.65 -56.42
C THR A 363 -71.33 6.94 -56.36
N LYS A 364 -71.18 7.79 -57.40
CA LYS A 364 -71.90 9.08 -57.55
C LYS A 364 -72.90 9.02 -58.70
N GLY A 365 -74.07 9.69 -58.55
CA GLY A 365 -75.13 9.83 -59.54
C GLY A 365 -76.40 9.07 -59.16
N PHE A 366 -77.56 9.75 -59.35
CA PHE A 366 -78.87 9.16 -59.04
C PHE A 366 -79.44 8.32 -60.15
N ILE A 367 -79.21 8.74 -61.42
CA ILE A 367 -79.69 8.05 -62.60
C ILE A 367 -78.56 7.25 -63.31
N PHE A 368 -77.39 7.89 -63.48
CA PHE A 368 -76.22 7.22 -64.04
C PHE A 368 -75.15 7.08 -62.90
N LYS A 369 -75.12 5.84 -62.37
CA LYS A 369 -74.16 5.47 -61.36
C LYS A 369 -72.73 5.31 -61.95
N THR A 370 -71.80 6.18 -61.62
CA THR A 370 -70.39 6.05 -61.98
C THR A 370 -69.60 5.82 -60.70
N THR A 371 -68.89 4.68 -60.73
CA THR A 371 -67.96 4.36 -59.64
C THR A 371 -66.58 4.89 -59.96
N LYS A 372 -66.08 5.76 -59.13
CA LYS A 372 -64.72 6.33 -59.21
C LYS A 372 -64.01 6.25 -57.88
N VAL A 373 -62.71 6.15 -57.95
CA VAL A 373 -61.89 6.23 -56.71
C VAL A 373 -62.02 7.61 -56.12
N ASP A 374 -62.25 7.72 -54.83
CA ASP A 374 -62.04 8.96 -54.04
C ASP A 374 -60.55 9.15 -53.89
N GLU A 375 -59.93 9.80 -54.88
CA GLU A 375 -58.45 10.04 -54.85
C GLU A 375 -58.00 10.87 -53.64
N THR A 376 -58.87 11.75 -53.10
CA THR A 376 -58.52 12.54 -51.90
C THR A 376 -58.43 11.66 -50.68
N ALA A 377 -59.45 10.80 -50.48
CA ALA A 377 -59.46 9.87 -49.33
C ALA A 377 -58.33 8.81 -49.45
N TYR A 378 -58.12 8.26 -50.68
CA TYR A 378 -57.02 7.35 -50.93
C TYR A 378 -55.63 7.98 -50.70
N ASN A 379 -55.39 9.19 -51.22
CA ASN A 379 -54.11 9.88 -51.07
C ASN A 379 -53.84 10.28 -49.59
N ASN A 380 -54.88 10.61 -48.83
CA ASN A 380 -54.76 10.84 -47.39
C ASN A 380 -54.37 9.58 -46.65
N ALA A 381 -55.04 8.44 -46.95
CA ALA A 381 -54.71 7.16 -46.37
C ALA A 381 -53.28 6.67 -46.74
N LEU A 382 -52.92 6.87 -48.04
CA LEU A 382 -51.57 6.58 -48.51
C LEU A 382 -50.51 7.42 -47.84
N GLY A 383 -50.77 8.75 -47.64
CA GLY A 383 -49.87 9.61 -46.91
C GLY A 383 -49.69 9.20 -45.45
N THR A 384 -50.78 8.74 -44.79
CA THR A 384 -50.72 8.19 -43.43
C THR A 384 -49.87 6.93 -43.37
N TYR A 385 -50.04 6.03 -44.34
CA TYR A 385 -49.23 4.82 -44.46
C TYR A 385 -47.74 5.12 -44.74
N GLN A 386 -47.45 6.08 -45.59
CA GLN A 386 -46.06 6.51 -45.81
C GLN A 386 -45.40 7.08 -44.53
N LYS A 387 -46.13 7.82 -43.72
CA LYS A 387 -45.64 8.28 -42.41
C LYS A 387 -45.31 7.10 -41.49
N LYS A 388 -46.17 6.07 -41.48
CA LYS A 388 -45.92 4.81 -40.76
C LYS A 388 -44.58 4.19 -41.15
N LEU A 389 -44.33 4.03 -42.47
CA LEU A 389 -43.11 3.40 -42.97
C LEU A 389 -41.85 4.12 -42.43
N VAL A 390 -41.85 5.44 -42.44
CA VAL A 390 -40.72 6.22 -41.90
C VAL A 390 -40.57 6.00 -40.37
N ARG A 391 -41.69 5.92 -39.61
CA ARG A 391 -41.63 5.62 -38.18
C ARG A 391 -41.16 4.19 -37.90
N ASP A 392 -41.56 3.21 -38.76
CA ASP A 392 -41.10 1.85 -38.66
C ASP A 392 -39.58 1.75 -38.91
N ASP A 393 -39.05 2.47 -39.92
CA ASP A 393 -37.62 2.55 -40.17
C ASP A 393 -36.85 3.14 -38.97
N ILE A 394 -37.41 4.18 -38.29
CA ILE A 394 -36.84 4.76 -37.08
C ILE A 394 -36.86 3.72 -35.94
N ARG A 395 -37.99 3.01 -35.72
CA ARG A 395 -38.11 1.97 -34.68
C ARG A 395 -37.10 0.86 -34.90
N GLU A 396 -36.98 0.39 -36.17
CA GLU A 396 -36.02 -0.66 -36.54
C GLU A 396 -34.58 -0.22 -36.27
N ALA A 397 -34.23 1.03 -36.62
CA ALA A 397 -32.92 1.56 -36.37
C ALA A 397 -32.64 1.73 -34.84
N LEU A 398 -33.63 2.24 -34.07
CA LEU A 398 -33.52 2.35 -32.61
C LEU A 398 -33.38 0.98 -31.92
N ASN A 399 -34.07 -0.05 -32.42
CA ASN A 399 -33.94 -1.42 -31.88
C ASN A 399 -32.57 -2.05 -32.14
N LYS A 400 -31.86 -1.60 -33.18
CA LYS A 400 -30.51 -2.08 -33.51
C LYS A 400 -29.41 -1.35 -32.75
N LEU A 401 -29.72 -0.23 -32.12
CA LEU A 401 -28.77 0.57 -31.37
C LEU A 401 -28.38 -0.11 -30.07
N ASP A 402 -27.06 -0.15 -29.82
CA ASP A 402 -26.54 -0.42 -28.47
C ASP A 402 -26.50 0.89 -27.71
N LEU A 403 -27.60 1.23 -27.04
CA LEU A 403 -27.73 2.45 -26.24
C LEU A 403 -26.78 2.47 -25.04
N GLY A 404 -26.27 1.30 -24.61
CA GLY A 404 -25.31 1.20 -23.54
C GLY A 404 -23.94 1.83 -23.86
N LEU A 405 -23.63 2.04 -25.16
CA LEU A 405 -22.43 2.77 -25.60
C LEU A 405 -22.60 4.30 -25.57
N ALA A 406 -23.84 4.79 -25.62
CA ALA A 406 -24.14 6.20 -25.75
C ALA A 406 -24.54 6.89 -24.45
N VAL A 407 -24.82 6.13 -23.40
CA VAL A 407 -25.16 6.61 -22.05
C VAL A 407 -24.02 6.28 -21.12
N SER A 408 -23.70 7.18 -20.18
CA SER A 408 -22.74 6.86 -19.11
C SER A 408 -23.12 5.56 -18.44
N ALA A 409 -22.17 4.61 -18.38
CA ALA A 409 -22.44 3.28 -17.87
C ALA A 409 -22.89 3.35 -16.40
N GLU A 410 -23.92 2.57 -16.09
CA GLU A 410 -24.31 2.30 -14.72
C GLU A 410 -23.60 1.05 -14.21
N TYR A 411 -23.29 1.05 -12.93
CA TYR A 411 -22.53 0.00 -12.28
C TYR A 411 -23.25 -0.54 -11.05
N LYS A 412 -22.97 -1.79 -10.76
CA LYS A 412 -23.14 -2.38 -9.45
C LYS A 412 -21.91 -2.03 -8.63
N VAL A 413 -22.08 -1.37 -7.50
CA VAL A 413 -21.04 -1.15 -6.52
C VAL A 413 -20.94 -2.41 -5.68
N ARG A 414 -19.80 -3.04 -5.70
CA ARG A 414 -19.50 -4.23 -4.91
C ARG A 414 -18.37 -3.96 -3.94
N VAL A 415 -18.36 -4.70 -2.85
CA VAL A 415 -17.34 -4.63 -1.81
C VAL A 415 -16.84 -6.04 -1.51
N TYR A 416 -15.54 -6.18 -1.36
CA TYR A 416 -14.90 -7.34 -0.77
C TYR A 416 -14.44 -6.96 0.64
N ASP A 417 -15.00 -7.60 1.67
CA ASP A 417 -14.78 -7.30 3.08
C ASP A 417 -13.68 -8.16 3.74
N GLY A 418 -12.80 -8.75 2.91
CA GLY A 418 -11.78 -9.69 3.34
C GLY A 418 -12.23 -11.14 3.35
N SER A 419 -13.55 -11.42 3.33
CA SER A 419 -14.13 -12.76 3.37
C SER A 419 -15.03 -13.08 2.17
N ALA A 420 -15.82 -12.12 1.71
CA ALA A 420 -16.77 -12.31 0.64
C ALA A 420 -17.03 -11.04 -0.16
N SER A 421 -17.38 -11.24 -1.44
CA SER A 421 -17.82 -10.17 -2.32
C SER A 421 -19.33 -9.97 -2.22
N ARG A 422 -19.78 -8.71 -2.01
CA ARG A 422 -21.19 -8.36 -1.83
C ARG A 422 -21.55 -7.16 -2.70
N GLU A 423 -22.76 -7.15 -3.26
CA GLU A 423 -23.34 -5.97 -3.88
C GLU A 423 -23.84 -5.03 -2.78
N ILE A 424 -23.49 -3.73 -2.85
CA ILE A 424 -23.91 -2.71 -1.87
C ILE A 424 -24.81 -1.66 -2.49
N ALA A 425 -24.72 -1.41 -3.79
CA ALA A 425 -25.60 -0.50 -4.53
C ALA A 425 -25.67 -0.92 -6.00
N ASN A 426 -26.71 -0.50 -6.71
CA ASN A 426 -26.94 -0.78 -8.11
C ASN A 426 -27.42 0.48 -8.85
N GLY A 427 -27.12 0.58 -10.14
CA GLY A 427 -27.49 1.74 -10.96
C GLY A 427 -26.70 3.01 -10.57
N VAL A 428 -25.46 2.83 -10.13
CA VAL A 428 -24.57 3.94 -9.74
C VAL A 428 -23.65 4.30 -10.89
N LYS A 429 -23.57 5.58 -11.24
CA LYS A 429 -22.53 6.10 -12.13
C LYS A 429 -21.28 6.42 -11.34
N LEU A 430 -20.11 6.20 -11.92
CA LEU A 430 -18.82 6.45 -11.22
C LEU A 430 -18.71 7.89 -10.72
N GLU A 431 -19.09 8.86 -11.56
CA GLU A 431 -19.09 10.29 -11.23
C GLU A 431 -20.08 10.70 -10.14
N ASN A 432 -21.04 9.83 -9.81
CA ASN A 432 -22.07 10.05 -8.80
C ASN A 432 -21.76 9.40 -7.45
N LEU A 433 -20.70 8.60 -7.36
CA LEU A 433 -20.22 8.09 -6.08
C LEU A 433 -19.58 9.22 -5.29
N LEU A 434 -20.10 9.48 -4.10
CA LEU A 434 -19.63 10.58 -3.25
C LEU A 434 -18.65 10.07 -2.17
N ALA A 435 -18.95 8.92 -1.56
CA ALA A 435 -18.09 8.37 -0.53
C ALA A 435 -18.39 6.88 -0.26
N PHE A 436 -17.41 6.20 0.34
CA PHE A 436 -17.55 4.83 0.85
C PHE A 436 -16.71 4.62 2.11
N ALA A 437 -17.12 3.66 2.94
CA ALA A 437 -16.43 3.34 4.19
C ALA A 437 -15.24 2.40 3.92
N LYS A 438 -14.02 2.87 4.13
CA LYS A 438 -12.78 2.08 3.94
C LYS A 438 -12.69 0.90 4.91
N THR A 439 -13.19 1.08 6.13
CA THR A 439 -13.15 0.07 7.20
C THR A 439 -14.53 -0.11 7.84
N GLY A 440 -14.68 -1.16 8.61
CA GLY A 440 -15.93 -1.48 9.31
C GLY A 440 -17.02 -2.01 8.37
N ALA A 441 -18.29 -1.82 8.73
CA ALA A 441 -19.40 -2.29 7.91
C ALA A 441 -19.44 -1.55 6.56
N PRO A 442 -19.59 -2.26 5.42
CA PRO A 442 -19.63 -1.64 4.10
C PRO A 442 -20.77 -0.62 3.96
N ARG A 443 -20.45 0.59 3.51
CA ARG A 443 -21.37 1.73 3.34
C ARG A 443 -20.95 2.60 2.18
N VAL A 444 -21.92 3.13 1.45
CA VAL A 444 -21.67 4.06 0.32
C VAL A 444 -22.70 5.19 0.34
N ILE A 445 -22.28 6.35 -0.14
CA ILE A 445 -23.12 7.52 -0.42
C ILE A 445 -22.96 7.87 -1.88
N PHE A 446 -24.08 8.03 -2.59
CA PHE A 446 -24.08 8.31 -4.01
C PHE A 446 -25.30 9.12 -4.44
N ASN A 447 -25.18 9.90 -5.51
CA ASN A 447 -26.30 10.53 -6.16
C ASN A 447 -26.95 9.52 -7.12
N LYS A 448 -28.25 9.30 -6.94
CA LYS A 448 -29.03 8.49 -7.87
C LYS A 448 -29.52 9.34 -9.02
N THR A 449 -29.31 8.85 -10.23
CA THR A 449 -29.87 9.44 -11.44
C THR A 449 -31.03 8.59 -11.93
N GLU A 450 -32.04 9.23 -12.48
CA GLU A 450 -33.18 8.60 -13.10
C GLU A 450 -33.45 9.23 -14.45
N ILE A 451 -34.09 8.49 -15.35
CA ILE A 451 -34.52 9.01 -16.64
C ILE A 451 -35.76 9.86 -16.41
N ASP A 452 -35.67 11.15 -16.73
CA ASP A 452 -36.78 12.09 -16.62
C ASP A 452 -37.76 11.86 -17.80
N ALA A 453 -38.88 11.21 -17.51
CA ALA A 453 -39.90 10.91 -18.50
C ALA A 453 -40.45 12.16 -19.22
N SER A 454 -40.41 13.34 -18.55
CA SER A 454 -40.88 14.60 -19.16
C SER A 454 -39.96 15.13 -20.25
N LYS A 455 -38.72 14.65 -20.29
CA LYS A 455 -37.69 15.05 -21.27
C LYS A 455 -37.55 14.10 -22.44
N ARG A 456 -38.37 13.05 -22.51
CA ARG A 456 -38.40 12.11 -23.65
C ARG A 456 -38.59 12.85 -24.96
N THR A 457 -37.95 12.36 -25.99
CA THR A 457 -38.14 12.89 -27.36
C THR A 457 -39.42 12.30 -27.96
N ASP A 458 -40.27 13.12 -28.57
CA ASP A 458 -41.43 12.68 -29.29
C ASP A 458 -41.07 12.00 -30.62
N MET A 459 -41.75 10.91 -30.96
CA MET A 459 -41.64 10.24 -32.27
C MET A 459 -41.93 11.23 -33.42
N ASP A 460 -42.84 12.21 -33.28
CA ASP A 460 -43.12 13.24 -34.27
C ASP A 460 -41.89 14.11 -34.56
N LYS A 461 -41.08 14.40 -33.55
CA LYS A 461 -39.79 15.14 -33.72
C LYS A 461 -38.83 14.31 -34.55
N LEU A 462 -38.69 13.01 -34.23
CA LEU A 462 -37.83 12.08 -34.97
C LEU A 462 -38.30 11.90 -36.41
N TYR A 463 -39.61 11.71 -36.58
CA TYR A 463 -40.21 11.67 -37.89
C TYR A 463 -39.90 12.92 -38.74
N SER A 464 -40.02 14.10 -38.13
CA SER A 464 -39.75 15.36 -38.81
C SER A 464 -38.29 15.48 -39.26
N ILE A 465 -37.34 14.98 -38.48
CA ILE A 465 -35.91 14.93 -38.81
C ILE A 465 -35.72 13.91 -39.93
N ALA A 466 -36.24 12.69 -39.75
CA ALA A 466 -36.04 11.60 -40.69
C ALA A 466 -36.64 11.89 -42.08
N ALA A 467 -37.82 12.51 -42.13
CA ALA A 467 -38.48 12.90 -43.38
C ALA A 467 -37.72 13.97 -44.16
N LYS A 468 -36.95 14.81 -43.47
CA LYS A 468 -36.16 15.90 -44.08
C LYS A 468 -34.72 15.49 -44.37
N ASP A 469 -34.07 14.85 -43.39
CA ASP A 469 -32.62 14.71 -43.37
C ASP A 469 -32.19 13.20 -43.34
N GLY A 470 -33.13 12.26 -43.29
CA GLY A 470 -32.91 10.81 -43.25
C GLY A 470 -32.97 10.21 -41.86
N THR A 471 -33.20 8.89 -41.77
CA THR A 471 -33.36 8.14 -40.53
C THR A 471 -32.09 8.20 -39.66
N GLU A 472 -30.92 8.18 -40.27
CA GLU A 472 -29.65 8.29 -39.55
C GLU A 472 -29.56 9.56 -38.70
N ASN A 473 -29.96 10.70 -39.27
CA ASN A 473 -29.96 11.96 -38.53
C ASN A 473 -30.96 12.02 -37.36
N ALA A 474 -32.09 11.27 -37.48
CA ALA A 474 -33.03 11.15 -36.36
C ALA A 474 -32.42 10.29 -35.23
N ILE A 475 -31.68 9.25 -35.57
CA ILE A 475 -30.96 8.41 -34.62
C ILE A 475 -29.84 9.18 -33.94
N ASP A 476 -29.02 9.93 -34.70
CA ASP A 476 -27.98 10.80 -34.16
C ASP A 476 -28.54 11.84 -33.20
N TYR A 477 -29.73 12.39 -33.49
CA TYR A 477 -30.42 13.30 -32.58
C TYR A 477 -30.71 12.62 -31.22
N VAL A 478 -31.15 11.37 -31.21
CA VAL A 478 -31.37 10.61 -29.96
C VAL A 478 -30.05 10.41 -29.26
N ILE A 479 -29.03 9.87 -29.92
CA ILE A 479 -27.71 9.59 -29.36
C ILE A 479 -27.09 10.85 -28.74
N ASN A 480 -27.07 11.95 -29.46
CA ASN A 480 -26.50 13.22 -28.98
C ASN A 480 -27.29 13.86 -27.82
N SER A 481 -28.51 13.42 -27.60
CA SER A 481 -29.36 13.85 -26.49
C SER A 481 -29.24 12.96 -25.25
N LEU A 482 -28.70 11.75 -25.40
CA LEU A 482 -28.51 10.80 -24.29
C LEU A 482 -27.50 11.34 -23.26
N GLY A 483 -27.72 11.04 -22.01
CA GLY A 483 -26.81 11.35 -20.89
C GLY A 483 -26.89 12.78 -20.35
N LYS A 484 -27.26 13.77 -21.17
CA LYS A 484 -27.34 15.17 -20.71
C LYS A 484 -28.76 15.71 -20.62
N LYS A 485 -29.64 15.28 -21.52
CA LYS A 485 -31.00 15.80 -21.64
C LYS A 485 -32.02 15.01 -20.84
N TYR A 486 -31.87 13.70 -20.77
CA TYR A 486 -32.89 12.81 -20.22
C TYR A 486 -32.69 12.46 -18.75
N GLU A 487 -31.53 12.74 -18.22
CA GLU A 487 -31.22 12.40 -16.83
C GLU A 487 -31.53 13.52 -15.87
N THR A 488 -31.99 13.15 -14.70
CA THR A 488 -32.13 14.06 -13.55
C THR A 488 -31.61 13.35 -12.33
N THR A 489 -31.02 14.11 -11.41
CA THR A 489 -30.64 13.58 -10.10
C THR A 489 -31.91 13.46 -9.28
N SER A 490 -32.29 12.22 -8.91
CA SER A 490 -33.49 11.95 -8.10
C SER A 490 -33.24 12.11 -6.60
N GLY A 491 -31.99 12.33 -6.19
CA GLY A 491 -31.61 12.57 -4.81
C GLY A 491 -30.29 11.88 -4.44
N CYS A 492 -29.82 12.17 -3.23
CA CYS A 492 -28.70 11.47 -2.64
C CYS A 492 -29.19 10.23 -1.88
N LYS A 493 -28.44 9.15 -1.97
CA LYS A 493 -28.72 7.86 -1.32
C LYS A 493 -27.58 7.47 -0.41
N TYR A 494 -27.94 6.81 0.69
CA TYR A 494 -27.02 6.10 1.57
C TYR A 494 -27.36 4.62 1.53
N ALA A 495 -26.40 3.77 1.24
CA ALA A 495 -26.59 2.33 1.30
C ALA A 495 -25.60 1.69 2.27
N ARG A 496 -26.06 0.70 3.05
CA ARG A 496 -25.25 -0.07 3.98
C ARG A 496 -25.58 -1.56 3.93
N TYR A 497 -24.59 -2.38 4.28
CA TYR A 497 -24.81 -3.81 4.52
C TYR A 497 -24.97 -4.04 6.03
N ASP A 498 -26.10 -4.67 6.43
CA ASP A 498 -26.43 -4.92 7.85
C ASP A 498 -25.95 -6.28 8.39
N GLY A 499 -25.21 -7.04 7.56
CA GLY A 499 -24.78 -8.41 7.85
C GLY A 499 -25.65 -9.48 7.17
N SER A 500 -26.86 -9.13 6.73
CA SER A 500 -27.80 -10.04 6.03
C SER A 500 -28.26 -9.52 4.68
N LYS A 501 -28.50 -8.23 4.57
CA LYS A 501 -29.02 -7.56 3.38
C LYS A 501 -28.49 -6.13 3.24
N VAL A 502 -28.65 -5.57 2.05
CA VAL A 502 -28.43 -4.16 1.79
C VAL A 502 -29.66 -3.37 2.21
N LEU A 503 -29.44 -2.28 2.93
CA LEU A 503 -30.43 -1.28 3.28
C LEU A 503 -30.07 0.02 2.56
N GLU A 504 -30.99 0.57 1.78
CA GLU A 504 -30.85 1.84 1.07
C GLU A 504 -31.82 2.87 1.66
N TYR A 505 -31.34 4.09 1.86
CA TYR A 505 -32.09 5.18 2.45
C TYR A 505 -31.98 6.43 1.58
N ASP A 506 -33.05 7.21 1.54
CA ASP A 506 -32.96 8.59 1.06
C ASP A 506 -32.13 9.41 2.06
N PHE A 507 -31.16 10.15 1.52
CA PHE A 507 -30.28 10.98 2.31
C PHE A 507 -30.46 12.44 1.90
N ALA A 508 -31.25 13.18 2.69
CA ALA A 508 -31.53 14.59 2.48
C ALA A 508 -30.93 15.42 3.62
N PRO A 509 -29.60 15.67 3.59
CA PRO A 509 -28.89 16.21 4.76
C PRO A 509 -29.08 17.70 4.98
N GLY A 510 -29.78 18.42 4.09
CA GLY A 510 -30.01 19.86 4.21
C GLY A 510 -28.82 20.73 3.78
N TYR A 511 -27.80 20.15 3.18
CA TYR A 511 -26.62 20.84 2.61
C TYR A 511 -26.23 20.29 1.23
N ASP A 512 -25.37 21.01 0.53
CA ASP A 512 -24.84 20.57 -0.75
C ASP A 512 -23.83 19.43 -0.57
N VAL A 513 -24.24 18.21 -0.88
CA VAL A 513 -23.45 16.98 -0.72
C VAL A 513 -22.17 16.99 -1.57
N SER A 514 -22.12 17.77 -2.66
CA SER A 514 -20.92 17.88 -3.51
C SER A 514 -19.78 18.65 -2.84
N LYS A 515 -20.07 19.38 -1.76
CA LYS A 515 -19.09 20.12 -0.95
C LYS A 515 -18.70 19.40 0.34
N ALA A 516 -19.21 18.20 0.55
CA ALA A 516 -19.03 17.44 1.77
C ALA A 516 -17.95 16.38 1.62
N THR A 517 -17.11 16.24 2.64
CA THR A 517 -16.29 15.05 2.88
C THR A 517 -16.96 14.21 3.95
N PHE A 518 -17.35 12.99 3.59
CA PHE A 518 -18.05 12.10 4.51
C PHE A 518 -17.08 11.28 5.36
N LEU A 519 -17.41 11.11 6.62
CA LEU A 519 -16.62 10.39 7.61
C LEU A 519 -17.46 9.25 8.20
N PHE A 520 -17.01 8.03 8.00
CA PHE A 520 -17.73 6.81 8.42
C PHE A 520 -17.15 6.26 9.72
N ALA A 521 -17.25 6.99 10.81
CA ALA A 521 -16.80 6.54 12.11
C ALA A 521 -17.72 5.46 12.69
N SER A 522 -18.99 5.76 12.91
CA SER A 522 -19.94 4.84 13.51
C SER A 522 -20.86 4.17 12.48
N ARG A 523 -21.37 2.98 12.82
CA ARG A 523 -22.37 2.26 12.01
C ARG A 523 -23.71 3.03 11.93
N ASP A 524 -24.06 3.70 13.00
CA ASP A 524 -25.37 4.32 13.19
C ASP A 524 -25.34 5.85 13.04
N ALA A 525 -24.26 6.37 12.47
CA ALA A 525 -24.09 7.80 12.23
C ALA A 525 -23.35 8.10 10.91
N VAL A 526 -23.68 9.23 10.32
CA VAL A 526 -22.91 9.84 9.22
C VAL A 526 -22.42 11.20 9.71
N PHE A 527 -21.11 11.41 9.61
CA PHE A 527 -20.50 12.69 9.79
C PHE A 527 -20.12 13.27 8.41
N ALA A 528 -20.25 14.57 8.26
CA ALA A 528 -19.86 15.26 7.06
C ALA A 528 -19.14 16.57 7.41
N ALA A 529 -17.91 16.72 6.89
CA ALA A 529 -17.22 17.99 6.90
C ALA A 529 -17.57 18.75 5.63
N VAL A 530 -18.39 19.81 5.76
CA VAL A 530 -18.89 20.61 4.66
C VAL A 530 -18.06 21.88 4.55
N LYS A 531 -17.51 22.13 3.38
CA LYS A 531 -16.68 23.31 3.13
C LYS A 531 -17.51 24.59 3.35
N ALA A 532 -17.12 25.38 4.35
CA ALA A 532 -17.76 26.65 4.71
C ALA A 532 -17.05 27.83 4.05
N GLU A 533 -15.71 27.88 4.14
CA GLU A 533 -14.82 28.87 3.53
C GLU A 533 -13.62 28.16 2.87
N ASP A 534 -12.71 28.88 2.24
CA ASP A 534 -11.59 28.27 1.52
C ASP A 534 -10.68 27.38 2.38
N THR A 535 -10.59 27.65 3.67
CA THR A 535 -9.70 26.95 4.61
C THR A 535 -10.41 26.37 5.82
N SER A 536 -11.76 26.40 5.87
CA SER A 536 -12.52 25.90 7.01
C SER A 536 -13.74 25.07 6.61
N PHE A 537 -14.16 24.20 7.52
CA PHE A 537 -15.28 23.30 7.36
C PHE A 537 -16.24 23.40 8.56
N ASP A 538 -17.50 23.10 8.31
CA ASP A 538 -18.49 22.80 9.33
C ASP A 538 -18.60 21.29 9.48
N LEU A 539 -18.53 20.76 10.69
CA LEU A 539 -18.79 19.35 10.96
C LEU A 539 -20.28 19.17 11.28
N LEU A 540 -20.92 18.35 10.49
CA LEU A 540 -22.32 18.00 10.59
C LEU A 540 -22.45 16.52 10.95
N PHE A 541 -23.56 16.19 11.62
CA PHE A 541 -23.85 14.86 12.15
C PHE A 541 -25.30 14.48 11.89
N SER A 542 -25.53 13.26 11.41
CA SER A 542 -26.83 12.65 11.20
C SER A 542 -26.86 11.26 11.83
N THR A 543 -27.95 10.91 12.53
CA THR A 543 -28.13 9.54 13.02
C THR A 543 -28.85 8.68 11.98
N ILE A 544 -28.50 7.40 11.95
CA ILE A 544 -29.11 6.39 11.08
C ILE A 544 -29.93 5.46 11.96
N SER A 545 -31.24 5.39 11.69
CA SER A 545 -32.14 4.39 12.26
C SER A 545 -32.40 3.29 11.23
N ASP A 546 -33.19 2.28 11.63
CA ASP A 546 -33.63 1.22 10.69
C ASP A 546 -34.60 1.72 9.61
N LYS A 547 -35.14 2.93 9.75
CA LYS A 547 -36.17 3.46 8.85
C LYS A 547 -35.77 4.73 8.13
N ALA A 548 -34.88 5.53 8.67
CA ALA A 548 -34.54 6.84 8.10
C ALA A 548 -33.20 7.35 8.63
N ILE A 549 -32.64 8.31 7.88
CA ILE A 549 -31.54 9.15 8.33
C ILE A 549 -32.10 10.47 8.80
N THR A 550 -31.68 10.94 9.98
CA THR A 550 -32.13 12.23 10.51
C THR A 550 -31.55 13.37 9.72
N GLU A 551 -32.23 14.55 9.76
CA GLU A 551 -31.63 15.79 9.29
C GLU A 551 -30.30 16.07 10.03
N SER A 552 -29.37 16.69 9.35
CA SER A 552 -28.03 16.92 9.90
C SER A 552 -28.04 18.04 10.94
N ALA A 553 -27.42 17.79 12.09
CA ALA A 553 -27.15 18.79 13.12
C ALA A 553 -25.69 19.24 13.04
N LYS A 554 -25.46 20.55 13.26
CA LYS A 554 -24.08 21.09 13.31
C LYS A 554 -23.43 20.72 14.65
N VAL A 555 -22.25 20.10 14.56
CA VAL A 555 -21.40 19.71 15.69
C VAL A 555 -20.39 20.80 16.02
N ALA A 556 -19.72 21.33 14.99
CA ALA A 556 -18.68 22.33 15.14
C ALA A 556 -18.53 23.17 13.87
N SER A 557 -17.89 24.35 14.01
CA SER A 557 -17.52 25.25 12.91
C SER A 557 -16.01 25.50 12.92
N ASP A 558 -15.53 26.13 11.87
CA ASP A 558 -14.13 26.57 11.72
C ASP A 558 -13.10 25.44 11.87
N ILE A 559 -13.46 24.25 11.39
CA ILE A 559 -12.59 23.08 11.41
C ILE A 559 -11.52 23.21 10.36
N THR A 560 -10.28 22.89 10.72
CA THR A 560 -9.08 22.97 9.86
C THR A 560 -8.58 21.60 9.43
N SER A 561 -8.79 20.56 10.24
CA SER A 561 -8.50 19.16 9.90
C SER A 561 -9.46 18.22 10.61
N PHE A 562 -9.69 17.06 10.01
CA PHE A 562 -10.60 16.05 10.54
C PHE A 562 -10.23 14.67 10.00
N GLU A 563 -10.47 13.64 10.82
CA GLU A 563 -10.33 12.24 10.42
C GLU A 563 -11.26 11.35 11.25
N ALA A 564 -11.62 10.20 10.69
CA ALA A 564 -12.42 9.19 11.36
C ALA A 564 -11.52 8.01 11.76
N TYR A 565 -11.64 7.56 12.99
CA TYR A 565 -10.95 6.37 13.47
C TYR A 565 -11.85 5.59 14.45
N GLY A 566 -12.04 4.31 14.19
CA GLY A 566 -12.96 3.48 14.98
C GLY A 566 -14.39 4.05 14.98
N GLU A 567 -14.96 4.26 16.16
CA GLU A 567 -16.29 4.85 16.34
C GLU A 567 -16.29 6.38 16.51
N ASN A 568 -15.13 7.03 16.41
CA ASN A 568 -14.95 8.44 16.71
C ASN A 568 -14.52 9.26 15.49
N VAL A 569 -14.83 10.55 15.52
CA VAL A 569 -14.27 11.56 14.63
C VAL A 569 -13.38 12.49 15.43
N PHE A 570 -12.16 12.65 14.99
CA PHE A 570 -11.19 13.59 15.53
C PHE A 570 -11.12 14.82 14.63
N TYR A 571 -11.11 16.00 15.22
CA TYR A 571 -11.02 17.24 14.43
C TYR A 571 -10.31 18.35 15.17
N MET A 572 -9.64 19.21 14.43
CA MET A 572 -9.10 20.46 14.95
C MET A 572 -9.99 21.62 14.52
N ALA A 573 -10.36 22.48 15.45
CA ALA A 573 -11.10 23.70 15.22
C ALA A 573 -10.33 24.93 15.66
N LYS A 574 -10.47 26.04 14.92
CA LYS A 574 -9.83 27.32 15.28
C LYS A 574 -10.29 27.79 16.64
N SER A 575 -9.33 28.28 17.46
CA SER A 575 -9.56 28.90 18.73
C SER A 575 -8.80 30.23 18.82
N GLU A 576 -8.94 30.98 19.91
CA GLU A 576 -8.26 32.27 20.11
C GLU A 576 -6.71 32.16 20.02
N ASN A 577 -6.15 31.01 20.46
CA ASN A 577 -4.70 30.80 20.57
C ASN A 577 -4.13 29.82 19.54
N GLY A 578 -4.93 29.37 18.54
CA GLY A 578 -4.50 28.39 17.56
C GLY A 578 -5.62 27.43 17.18
N ASN A 579 -5.34 26.12 17.17
CA ASN A 579 -6.33 25.09 16.93
C ASN A 579 -6.48 24.21 18.16
N ASP A 580 -7.70 23.95 18.59
CA ASP A 580 -8.00 22.99 19.64
C ASP A 580 -8.40 21.64 19.00
N LEU A 581 -7.92 20.55 19.57
CA LEU A 581 -8.24 19.19 19.13
C LEU A 581 -9.44 18.66 19.94
N TYR A 582 -10.37 18.06 19.22
CA TYR A 582 -11.60 17.48 19.77
C TYR A 582 -11.76 16.02 19.32
N ILE A 583 -12.45 15.24 20.14
CA ILE A 583 -13.02 13.95 19.78
C ILE A 583 -14.55 14.08 19.80
N CYS A 584 -15.20 13.56 18.77
CA CYS A 584 -16.66 13.48 18.67
C CYS A 584 -17.08 12.02 18.56
N GLY A 585 -17.89 11.57 19.53
CA GLY A 585 -18.39 10.21 19.56
C GLY A 585 -19.64 10.02 18.66
N LYS A 586 -20.11 8.78 18.60
CA LYS A 586 -21.28 8.36 17.80
C LYS A 586 -22.59 9.05 18.18
N ASP A 587 -22.64 9.76 19.28
CA ASP A 587 -23.80 10.55 19.72
C ASP A 587 -23.74 12.01 19.26
N GLY A 588 -22.75 12.38 18.45
CA GLY A 588 -22.54 13.73 17.96
C GLY A 588 -22.02 14.72 19.01
N LYS A 589 -21.63 14.24 20.20
CA LYS A 589 -21.09 15.11 21.25
C LYS A 589 -19.59 15.19 21.18
N SER A 590 -19.09 16.41 21.18
CA SER A 590 -17.68 16.71 21.15
C SER A 590 -17.08 16.96 22.52
N LYS A 591 -15.84 16.52 22.70
CA LYS A 591 -15.02 16.76 23.90
C LYS A 591 -13.66 17.28 23.48
N ALA A 592 -13.21 18.38 24.07
CA ALA A 592 -11.88 18.88 23.85
C ALA A 592 -10.85 17.95 24.53
N ILE A 593 -9.77 17.60 23.79
CA ILE A 593 -8.69 16.71 24.27
C ILE A 593 -7.33 17.39 24.30
N CYS A 594 -7.09 18.41 23.46
CA CYS A 594 -5.88 19.22 23.51
C CYS A 594 -6.18 20.65 23.11
N LYS A 595 -5.77 21.63 23.92
CA LYS A 595 -5.83 23.05 23.57
C LYS A 595 -4.60 23.47 22.83
N ASN A 596 -4.74 24.42 21.91
CA ASN A 596 -3.66 24.95 21.09
C ASN A 596 -2.80 23.83 20.49
N CYS A 597 -3.50 22.80 19.92
CA CYS A 597 -2.88 21.58 19.41
C CYS A 597 -2.12 21.87 18.11
N ALA A 598 -0.87 21.48 18.06
CA ALA A 598 -0.05 21.59 16.85
C ALA A 598 -0.02 20.28 16.05
N GLN A 599 -0.02 19.15 16.75
CA GLN A 599 0.04 17.82 16.14
C GLN A 599 -0.56 16.77 17.07
N TYR A 600 -1.11 15.72 16.50
CA TYR A 600 -1.62 14.58 17.27
C TYR A 600 -1.42 13.28 16.49
N PHE A 601 -1.45 12.17 17.22
CA PHE A 601 -1.42 10.81 16.71
C PHE A 601 -2.54 10.01 17.37
N ILE A 602 -3.44 9.48 16.56
CA ILE A 602 -4.44 8.53 17.01
C ILE A 602 -3.74 7.17 17.09
N VAL A 603 -3.67 6.63 18.29
CA VAL A 603 -2.98 5.36 18.54
C VAL A 603 -3.93 4.19 18.36
N ASP A 604 -5.14 4.34 18.90
CA ASP A 604 -6.23 3.38 18.75
C ASP A 604 -7.58 4.09 18.97
N ASP A 605 -8.68 3.33 18.94
CA ASP A 605 -10.02 3.88 19.11
C ASP A 605 -10.19 4.47 20.53
N GLY A 606 -9.96 5.76 20.65
CA GLY A 606 -10.11 6.54 21.89
C GLY A 606 -8.81 6.86 22.62
N ASN A 607 -7.63 6.50 22.11
CA ASN A 607 -6.35 6.92 22.65
C ASN A 607 -5.59 7.82 21.67
N VAL A 608 -5.13 8.97 22.15
CA VAL A 608 -4.45 9.97 21.34
C VAL A 608 -3.23 10.53 22.09
N VAL A 609 -2.09 10.55 21.43
CA VAL A 609 -0.93 11.32 21.86
C VAL A 609 -0.98 12.67 21.15
N SER A 610 -1.01 13.75 21.89
CA SER A 610 -1.13 15.10 21.36
C SER A 610 -0.03 16.01 21.86
N PHE A 611 0.34 16.96 21.02
CA PHE A 611 1.26 18.03 21.32
C PHE A 611 0.54 19.37 21.22
N GLY A 612 0.49 20.11 22.31
CA GLY A 612 -0.11 21.45 22.38
C GLY A 612 0.93 22.49 22.78
N TYR A 613 0.89 23.67 22.14
CA TYR A 613 1.74 24.79 22.57
C TYR A 613 1.33 25.27 23.97
N SER A 614 2.31 25.66 24.78
CA SER A 614 2.01 26.35 26.03
C SER A 614 1.47 27.77 25.72
N GLU A 615 0.63 28.29 26.61
CA GLU A 615 -0.03 29.61 26.42
C GLU A 615 0.95 30.78 26.18
N ASN A 616 2.21 30.60 26.55
CA ASN A 616 3.26 31.62 26.39
C ASN A 616 4.35 31.26 25.38
N ALA A 617 4.21 30.16 24.64
CA ALA A 617 5.22 29.74 23.66
C ALA A 617 5.06 30.48 22.33
N GLN A 618 6.17 31.08 21.86
CA GLN A 618 6.27 31.49 20.46
C GLN A 618 6.22 30.23 19.58
N SER A 619 5.56 30.32 18.42
CA SER A 619 5.40 29.19 17.50
C SER A 619 6.74 28.47 17.26
N GLY A 620 6.79 27.18 17.63
CA GLY A 620 7.93 26.29 17.39
C GLY A 620 8.76 25.89 18.59
N THR A 621 8.53 26.44 19.79
CA THR A 621 9.29 26.08 20.99
C THR A 621 8.39 25.95 22.21
N GLY A 622 8.59 24.86 22.98
CA GLY A 622 7.98 24.72 24.30
C GLY A 622 6.49 24.40 24.31
N GLY A 623 6.15 23.17 24.03
CA GLY A 623 4.78 22.67 24.17
C GLY A 623 4.65 21.59 25.22
N ASN A 624 3.44 21.07 25.36
CA ASN A 624 3.14 19.97 26.27
C ASN A 624 2.81 18.73 25.45
N VAL A 625 3.40 17.59 25.76
CA VAL A 625 2.93 16.30 25.28
C VAL A 625 1.91 15.74 26.24
N ALA A 626 0.77 15.30 25.74
CA ALA A 626 -0.32 14.73 26.52
C ALA A 626 -0.83 13.43 25.91
N LEU A 627 -1.28 12.53 26.76
CA LEU A 627 -1.97 11.31 26.42
C LEU A 627 -3.46 11.44 26.80
N TYR A 628 -4.34 11.36 25.80
CA TYR A 628 -5.76 11.18 26.06
C TYR A 628 -6.05 9.68 26.04
N SER A 629 -6.61 9.17 27.13
CA SER A 629 -6.97 7.76 27.29
C SER A 629 -8.09 7.61 28.33
N GLY A 630 -8.99 6.68 28.13
CA GLY A 630 -10.11 6.43 29.05
C GLY A 630 -11.03 7.64 29.25
N GLY A 631 -11.10 8.54 28.28
CA GLY A 631 -11.94 9.75 28.35
C GLY A 631 -11.27 10.93 29.04
N GLU A 632 -10.02 10.85 29.47
CA GLU A 632 -9.31 11.94 30.15
C GLU A 632 -7.98 12.26 29.46
N SER A 633 -7.61 13.53 29.43
CA SER A 633 -6.31 14.00 28.92
C SER A 633 -5.35 14.23 30.08
N LYS A 634 -4.19 13.57 30.03
CA LYS A 634 -3.11 13.68 31.02
C LYS A 634 -1.88 14.27 30.37
N THR A 635 -1.40 15.42 30.87
CA THR A 635 -0.10 15.94 30.46
C THR A 635 1.00 15.00 30.97
N ILE A 636 1.85 14.55 30.05
CA ILE A 636 2.99 13.66 30.32
C ILE A 636 4.24 14.48 30.63
N ASP A 637 4.57 15.47 29.77
CA ASP A 637 5.71 16.35 29.97
C ASP A 637 5.47 17.74 29.36
N LYS A 638 6.34 18.71 29.72
CA LYS A 638 6.30 20.12 29.30
C LYS A 638 7.61 20.48 28.60
N ASP A 639 7.61 21.61 27.91
CA ASP A 639 8.76 22.12 27.14
C ASP A 639 9.25 21.14 26.08
N VAL A 640 8.30 20.43 25.46
CA VAL A 640 8.51 19.42 24.44
C VAL A 640 8.50 20.08 23.06
N ASP A 641 9.33 19.58 22.13
CA ASP A 641 9.37 19.96 20.71
C ASP A 641 8.45 19.05 19.89
N LEU A 642 8.07 19.49 18.69
CA LEU A 642 7.24 18.73 17.73
C LEU A 642 7.89 17.45 17.21
N ARG A 643 9.12 17.15 17.57
CA ARG A 643 9.83 15.94 17.15
C ARG A 643 9.55 14.81 18.10
N PHE A 644 8.61 13.98 17.72
CA PHE A 644 8.27 12.80 18.48
C PHE A 644 7.98 11.59 17.58
N PHE A 645 8.10 10.41 18.16
CA PHE A 645 7.86 9.13 17.51
C PHE A 645 6.93 8.31 18.41
N VAL A 646 5.78 7.92 17.89
CA VAL A 646 4.74 7.19 18.63
C VAL A 646 4.64 5.78 18.08
N THR A 647 4.81 4.79 18.94
CA THR A 647 4.60 3.37 18.61
C THR A 647 3.21 2.93 19.07
N ASP A 648 2.87 3.20 20.33
CA ASP A 648 1.57 2.94 20.92
C ASP A 648 1.30 3.90 22.11
N LYS A 649 0.15 3.79 22.75
CA LYS A 649 -0.24 4.67 23.87
C LYS A 649 0.65 4.56 25.11
N ASN A 650 1.32 3.44 25.27
CA ASN A 650 2.21 3.18 26.40
C ASN A 650 3.68 3.43 26.05
N ASN A 651 4.00 3.59 24.75
CA ASN A 651 5.37 3.68 24.31
C ASN A 651 5.54 4.71 23.20
N PHE A 652 6.13 5.84 23.53
CA PHE A 652 6.46 6.91 22.58
C PHE A 652 7.66 7.71 23.07
N SER A 653 8.35 8.36 22.15
CA SER A 653 9.51 9.21 22.44
C SER A 653 9.31 10.63 21.95
N TYR A 654 9.99 11.56 22.58
CA TYR A 654 9.94 12.99 22.27
C TYR A 654 11.25 13.68 22.61
N ILE A 655 11.43 14.88 22.05
CA ILE A 655 12.59 15.73 22.37
C ILE A 655 12.12 16.92 23.21
N LYS A 656 12.82 17.16 24.31
CA LYS A 656 12.54 18.26 25.22
C LYS A 656 13.63 19.33 25.11
N ASN A 657 13.30 20.59 25.43
CA ASN A 657 14.26 21.72 25.47
C ASN A 657 15.06 21.86 24.15
N TYR A 658 14.42 21.65 22.99
CA TYR A 658 15.10 21.72 21.70
C TYR A 658 15.61 23.14 21.41
N GLN A 659 16.88 23.24 21.07
CA GLN A 659 17.52 24.48 20.63
C GLN A 659 17.90 24.41 19.15
N ASN A 660 17.44 25.39 18.39
CA ASN A 660 17.93 25.59 17.03
C ASN A 660 19.28 26.31 17.09
N ALA A 661 20.20 25.97 16.17
CA ALA A 661 21.39 26.76 15.98
C ALA A 661 21.00 28.21 15.68
N ALA A 662 21.30 29.13 16.60
CA ALA A 662 21.23 30.52 16.25
C ALA A 662 22.25 30.80 15.13
N ALA A 663 21.84 31.49 14.08
CA ALA A 663 22.65 31.75 12.88
C ALA A 663 23.98 32.50 13.16
N THR A 664 24.27 32.84 14.42
CA THR A 664 25.40 33.67 14.86
C THR A 664 26.31 32.98 15.87
N ASP A 665 25.97 31.80 16.43
CA ASP A 665 26.75 31.15 17.46
C ASP A 665 27.32 29.82 16.99
N SER A 666 28.60 29.76 16.67
CA SER A 666 29.30 28.55 16.21
C SER A 666 29.47 27.46 17.29
N GLU A 667 29.10 27.75 18.53
CA GLU A 667 29.22 26.82 19.67
C GLU A 667 27.87 26.36 20.24
N ALA A 668 26.72 26.83 19.69
CA ALA A 668 25.41 26.43 20.18
C ALA A 668 25.15 24.93 19.84
N THR A 669 24.91 24.15 20.88
CA THR A 669 24.54 22.75 20.76
C THR A 669 23.15 22.66 20.10
N VAL A 670 23.08 22.22 18.85
CA VAL A 670 21.83 21.97 18.16
C VAL A 670 21.20 20.69 18.69
N GLY A 671 19.91 20.72 19.00
CA GLY A 671 19.16 19.55 19.46
C GLY A 671 18.65 19.70 20.90
N GLY A 672 17.98 18.68 21.39
CA GLY A 672 17.37 18.65 22.70
C GLY A 672 17.60 17.35 23.46
N GLU A 673 16.90 17.19 24.57
CA GLU A 673 16.94 16.01 25.43
C GLU A 673 15.90 15.00 24.88
N MET A 674 16.36 13.84 24.41
CA MET A 674 15.46 12.75 24.02
C MET A 674 14.98 11.99 25.25
N LYS A 675 13.69 11.77 25.31
CA LYS A 675 13.02 11.00 26.36
C LYS A 675 12.13 9.93 25.75
N ILE A 676 11.99 8.82 26.46
CA ILE A 676 11.01 7.77 26.15
C ILE A 676 10.01 7.70 27.29
N TYR A 677 8.72 7.75 26.94
CA TYR A 677 7.63 7.38 27.83
C TYR A 677 7.31 5.91 27.58
N SER A 678 7.41 5.11 28.65
CA SER A 678 7.08 3.69 28.60
C SER A 678 6.31 3.31 29.87
N ASP A 679 5.10 2.74 29.72
CA ASP A 679 4.25 2.27 30.81
C ASP A 679 4.10 3.21 31.99
N GLY A 680 3.86 4.49 31.72
CA GLY A 680 3.65 5.52 32.74
C GLY A 680 4.92 6.11 33.31
N LYS A 681 6.10 5.74 32.85
CA LYS A 681 7.41 6.25 33.28
C LYS A 681 8.11 7.00 32.15
N ILE A 682 8.88 8.02 32.53
CA ILE A 682 9.73 8.77 31.60
C ILE A 682 11.17 8.35 31.87
N LYS A 683 11.90 8.02 30.81
CA LYS A 683 13.31 7.67 30.82
C LYS A 683 14.10 8.67 29.98
N ASP A 684 15.20 9.18 30.54
CA ASP A 684 16.16 10.02 29.83
C ASP A 684 17.06 9.14 28.93
N ILE A 685 17.20 9.52 27.66
CA ILE A 685 17.96 8.76 26.67
C ILE A 685 19.30 9.44 26.38
N ASP A 686 19.28 10.62 25.76
CA ASP A 686 20.48 11.37 25.38
C ASP A 686 20.16 12.88 25.25
N SER A 687 21.20 13.70 25.17
CA SER A 687 21.12 15.14 24.93
C SER A 687 21.73 15.52 23.58
N GLY A 688 21.32 16.67 23.01
CA GLY A 688 21.75 17.12 21.69
C GLY A 688 21.14 16.29 20.54
N VAL A 689 19.99 15.63 20.77
CA VAL A 689 19.28 14.84 19.76
C VAL A 689 18.48 15.76 18.85
N THR A 690 18.60 15.53 17.52
CA THR A 690 17.95 16.35 16.50
C THR A 690 16.79 15.66 15.82
N TYR A 691 16.76 14.31 15.79
CA TYR A 691 15.72 13.52 15.16
C TYR A 691 15.62 12.12 15.77
N ILE A 692 14.43 11.53 15.76
CA ILE A 692 14.16 10.18 16.27
C ILE A 692 13.71 9.32 15.08
N TYR A 693 14.41 8.21 14.83
CA TYR A 693 14.09 7.27 13.74
C TYR A 693 13.21 6.12 14.19
N ALA A 694 13.48 5.57 15.36
CA ALA A 694 12.76 4.43 15.92
C ALA A 694 12.97 4.31 17.43
N ILE A 695 12.02 3.68 18.09
CA ILE A 695 12.15 3.15 19.46
C ILE A 695 11.67 1.70 19.43
N THR A 696 12.19 0.87 20.30
CA THR A 696 11.69 -0.50 20.47
C THR A 696 10.42 -0.46 21.32
N SER A 697 9.34 -1.06 20.84
CA SER A 697 8.17 -1.30 21.67
C SER A 697 8.50 -2.46 22.63
N ASP A 698 8.28 -2.28 23.93
CA ASP A 698 8.26 -3.39 24.88
C ASP A 698 7.08 -4.32 24.57
N LYS A 699 7.14 -5.03 23.43
CA LYS A 699 6.25 -6.19 23.20
C LYS A 699 6.80 -7.34 24.06
N GLN A 700 6.25 -7.49 25.27
CA GLN A 700 6.40 -8.71 26.06
C GLN A 700 5.68 -9.88 25.43
#